data_f8a2e434d1cf00beacbad6b0da5dea17
#
_entry.id   f8a2e434d1cf00beacbad6b0da5dea17
#
_cell.length_a   1.000
_cell.length_b   1.000
_cell.length_c   1.000
_cell.angle_alpha   90.00
_cell.angle_beta   90.00
_cell.angle_gamma   90.00
#
_symmetry.space_group_name_H-M   'P 1'
#
loop_
_entity.id
_entity.type
_entity.pdbx_description
1 polymer ?
#
loop_
_entity_poly.entity_id
_entity_poly.type
_entity_poly.pdbx_seq_one_letter_code
_entity_poly.pdbx_strand_id
1 'polypeptide(L)'
;MHHFVIGLDLGTSGVRAAAVDASGKVLGLGSAKLPPTLSLGARREQHPDDWWVAIKLALRELSREVDLSLTRAIAVDGTSGTILPVDASNQPLAPARLYDDADTGDRAARLRSLAPRESAAHGATSPAARALDWVGLPGLHRIIHQADWVNRQLGSTDYVTDENNALKTGYDPVARAWPEWLREFGLEPAMLPSVVPVGTPIGTLAAAAANALGLPAGIVLAAGTTDGCATFLASGAREIGDGATALGSTLVVKLLCDRPIFAPEYGIYSHRLGDRWLAGGASNCGGRTLAALWDSATLTRLSADLDTATPTGLDYYPLPAPGERFPVADATLAPRLTPRPAEDARFLLGILEGLAEVERLGYQRLRELGGPALRSVRHAGGGGRNPAWMRVRARALGVPLTDAWSEEAAAGTARLAWQALGVTIGAHPGRLRPRRGLGELAKDFDVLLLDQFGTMHDGQRPYPGAADALRRFREGGGKVVVLSNSAKPGADNRARLAKLGFDGRHFDAVVTSGDAALAAMRDGRLGRAFRAGAKVHLSGKPGDDYGFGSVGFRLVEPAACEAIILAASWEPGRSWREQVAALAEPAARGVPVLVANPDLEMLTPEGVRPSAGAVARELEKLGAKLIWFGKPLADLYRTALLAAGEPDRAQVLVIGDSPEHDLAGAHRSGLAGCLLGTGIMVGADAAKLGERLPPGEWAWLDELRW
;
A
#
# COMPACT_ATOMS: atom_id res chain seq x y z
N MET A 1 19.42 -2.28 6.13
CA MET A 1 18.18 -2.12 6.95
C MET A 1 17.11 -1.58 6.02
N HIS A 2 15.92 -2.18 6.01
CA HIS A 2 14.85 -1.78 5.11
C HIS A 2 13.97 -0.73 5.79
N HIS A 3 13.68 0.36 5.10
CA HIS A 3 12.67 1.33 5.53
C HIS A 3 11.29 0.68 5.60
N PHE A 4 10.48 1.14 6.54
CA PHE A 4 9.10 0.67 6.72
C PHE A 4 8.17 1.84 7.04
N VAL A 5 6.89 1.57 7.06
CA VAL A 5 5.86 2.49 7.52
C VAL A 5 5.14 1.90 8.72
N ILE A 6 4.45 2.73 9.47
CA ILE A 6 3.67 2.32 10.64
C ILE A 6 2.19 2.53 10.37
N GLY A 7 1.39 1.49 10.61
CA GLY A 7 -0.05 1.61 10.79
C GLY A 7 -0.39 1.58 12.27
N LEU A 8 -1.30 2.45 12.69
CA LEU A 8 -1.86 2.49 14.04
C LEU A 8 -3.35 2.15 13.97
N ASP A 9 -3.76 1.11 14.68
CA ASP A 9 -5.16 0.69 14.84
C ASP A 9 -5.64 1.06 16.26
N LEU A 10 -6.60 1.96 16.34
CA LEU A 10 -7.21 2.39 17.59
C LEU A 10 -8.54 1.67 17.79
N GLY A 11 -8.51 0.52 18.43
CA GLY A 11 -9.70 -0.21 18.84
C GLY A 11 -10.27 0.27 20.18
N THR A 12 -11.41 -0.29 20.56
CA THR A 12 -12.08 0.03 21.83
C THR A 12 -11.31 -0.44 23.07
N SER A 13 -10.60 -1.57 22.98
CA SER A 13 -9.90 -2.20 24.10
C SER A 13 -8.41 -1.94 24.13
N GLY A 14 -7.85 -1.34 23.08
CA GLY A 14 -6.41 -1.11 22.96
C GLY A 14 -5.99 -0.53 21.62
N VAL A 15 -4.73 -0.16 21.56
CA VAL A 15 -4.04 0.33 20.37
C VAL A 15 -3.07 -0.74 19.89
N ARG A 16 -2.98 -0.94 18.58
CA ARG A 16 -1.97 -1.77 17.91
C ARG A 16 -1.17 -0.94 16.93
N ALA A 17 0.12 -1.22 16.85
CA ALA A 17 1.05 -0.63 15.90
C ALA A 17 1.72 -1.74 15.09
N ALA A 18 1.75 -1.62 13.77
CA ALA A 18 2.41 -2.56 12.89
C ALA A 18 3.45 -1.84 12.02
N ALA A 19 4.69 -2.33 12.04
CA ALA A 19 5.72 -1.93 11.09
C ALA A 19 5.65 -2.83 9.86
N VAL A 20 5.47 -2.25 8.68
CA VAL A 20 5.27 -2.98 7.42
C VAL A 20 6.24 -2.47 6.37
N ASP A 21 7.00 -3.37 5.73
CA ASP A 21 7.91 -3.01 4.66
C ASP A 21 7.22 -2.83 3.29
N ALA A 22 7.97 -2.45 2.28
CA ALA A 22 7.44 -2.21 0.94
C ALA A 22 6.93 -3.49 0.23
N SER A 23 7.28 -4.67 0.72
CA SER A 23 6.73 -5.94 0.22
C SER A 23 5.38 -6.29 0.84
N GLY A 24 5.00 -5.59 1.91
CA GLY A 24 3.80 -5.87 2.69
C GLY A 24 4.05 -6.81 3.87
N LYS A 25 5.30 -7.18 4.13
CA LYS A 25 5.68 -8.02 5.26
C LYS A 25 5.61 -7.21 6.56
N VAL A 26 4.96 -7.77 7.57
CA VAL A 26 4.97 -7.24 8.94
C VAL A 26 6.34 -7.56 9.54
N LEU A 27 7.08 -6.52 9.91
CA LEU A 27 8.41 -6.61 10.51
C LEU A 27 8.37 -6.64 12.02
N GLY A 28 7.32 -6.09 12.62
CA GLY A 28 7.13 -6.06 14.06
C GLY A 28 5.74 -5.54 14.42
N LEU A 29 5.31 -5.89 15.63
CA LEU A 29 4.03 -5.51 16.21
C LEU A 29 4.25 -4.92 17.61
N GLY A 30 3.43 -3.96 17.97
CA GLY A 30 3.35 -3.45 19.32
C GLY A 30 1.91 -3.19 19.71
N SER A 31 1.60 -3.34 20.99
CA SER A 31 0.23 -3.19 21.48
C SER A 31 0.19 -2.55 22.85
N ALA A 32 -0.93 -1.90 23.17
CA ALA A 32 -1.21 -1.39 24.50
C ALA A 32 -2.71 -1.44 24.78
N LYS A 33 -3.07 -1.82 26.00
CA LYS A 33 -4.46 -1.83 26.45
C LYS A 33 -4.93 -0.42 26.77
N LEU A 34 -6.20 -0.15 26.50
CA LEU A 34 -6.90 1.03 26.98
C LEU A 34 -7.61 0.75 28.31
N PRO A 35 -7.85 1.78 29.14
CA PRO A 35 -8.75 1.68 30.27
C PRO A 35 -10.15 1.18 29.84
N PRO A 36 -10.92 0.55 30.75
CA PRO A 36 -12.29 0.17 30.45
C PRO A 36 -13.12 1.36 29.98
N THR A 37 -13.98 1.13 28.99
CA THR A 37 -14.97 2.11 28.52
C THR A 37 -15.89 2.52 29.66
N LEU A 38 -16.06 3.83 29.85
CA LEU A 38 -17.06 4.36 30.78
C LEU A 38 -18.46 4.14 30.21
N SER A 39 -19.29 3.43 30.96
CA SER A 39 -20.65 3.08 30.55
C SER A 39 -21.67 3.70 31.48
N LEU A 40 -22.51 4.58 30.95
CA LEU A 40 -23.59 5.30 31.67
C LEU A 40 -24.92 5.04 30.96
N GLY A 41 -25.60 3.98 31.29
CA GLY A 41 -26.80 3.54 30.55
C GLY A 41 -26.45 3.18 29.11
N ALA A 42 -27.03 3.87 28.13
CA ALA A 42 -26.77 3.69 26.72
C ALA A 42 -25.50 4.43 26.24
N ARG A 43 -24.96 5.35 27.07
CA ARG A 43 -23.78 6.15 26.77
C ARG A 43 -22.48 5.34 26.92
N ARG A 44 -21.55 5.51 26.00
CA ARG A 44 -20.25 4.86 25.97
C ARG A 44 -19.16 5.90 25.68
N GLU A 45 -18.23 6.07 26.60
CA GLU A 45 -17.23 7.15 26.54
C GLU A 45 -15.83 6.65 26.82
N GLN A 46 -14.83 7.35 26.21
CA GLN A 46 -13.41 7.23 26.51
C GLN A 46 -12.75 8.61 26.53
N HIS A 47 -11.67 8.72 27.30
CA HIS A 47 -10.90 9.97 27.32
C HIS A 47 -9.83 9.91 26.20
N PRO A 48 -9.73 10.92 25.30
CA PRO A 48 -8.77 10.89 24.18
C PRO A 48 -7.31 10.83 24.62
N ASP A 49 -6.94 11.38 25.79
CA ASP A 49 -5.59 11.30 26.32
C ASP A 49 -5.13 9.86 26.58
N ASP A 50 -6.06 8.95 26.91
CA ASP A 50 -5.76 7.54 27.09
C ASP A 50 -5.29 6.90 25.77
N TRP A 51 -5.86 7.33 24.63
CA TRP A 51 -5.42 6.89 23.31
C TRP A 51 -3.96 7.30 23.05
N TRP A 52 -3.60 8.55 23.38
CA TRP A 52 -2.25 9.05 23.20
C TRP A 52 -1.23 8.33 24.07
N VAL A 53 -1.60 8.02 25.32
CA VAL A 53 -0.78 7.20 26.21
C VAL A 53 -0.59 5.80 25.64
N ALA A 54 -1.68 5.16 25.15
CA ALA A 54 -1.63 3.82 24.58
C ALA A 54 -0.80 3.77 23.28
N ILE A 55 -0.86 4.80 22.43
CA ILE A 55 -0.03 4.93 21.22
C ILE A 55 1.47 4.94 21.61
N LYS A 56 1.85 5.75 22.60
CA LYS A 56 3.24 5.80 23.10
C LYS A 56 3.71 4.43 23.59
N LEU A 57 2.87 3.71 24.32
CA LEU A 57 3.19 2.38 24.83
C LEU A 57 3.29 1.34 23.69
N ALA A 58 2.38 1.35 22.74
CA ALA A 58 2.40 0.45 21.59
C ALA A 58 3.65 0.67 20.71
N LEU A 59 4.03 1.93 20.45
CA LEU A 59 5.26 2.24 19.71
C LEU A 59 6.52 1.88 20.50
N ARG A 60 6.51 2.03 21.82
CA ARG A 60 7.62 1.56 22.68
C ARG A 60 7.74 0.03 22.66
N GLU A 61 6.63 -0.71 22.59
CA GLU A 61 6.67 -2.16 22.40
C GLU A 61 7.22 -2.51 21.02
N LEU A 62 6.72 -1.87 19.97
CA LEU A 62 7.18 -2.04 18.59
C LEU A 62 8.69 -1.78 18.44
N SER A 63 9.25 -0.80 19.17
CA SER A 63 10.69 -0.46 19.12
C SER A 63 11.62 -1.58 19.63
N ARG A 64 11.08 -2.62 20.26
CA ARG A 64 11.85 -3.81 20.66
C ARG A 64 12.11 -4.75 19.48
N GLU A 65 11.29 -4.66 18.43
CA GLU A 65 11.36 -5.53 17.25
C GLU A 65 11.98 -4.82 16.05
N VAL A 66 11.80 -3.50 15.93
CA VAL A 66 12.28 -2.70 14.79
C VAL A 66 12.94 -1.40 15.23
N ASP A 67 13.86 -0.90 14.41
CA ASP A 67 14.47 0.42 14.59
C ASP A 67 13.53 1.51 14.07
N LEU A 68 12.83 2.21 14.97
CA LEU A 68 11.87 3.24 14.63
C LEU A 68 12.47 4.41 13.82
N SER A 69 13.79 4.61 13.82
CA SER A 69 14.45 5.64 13.02
C SER A 69 14.32 5.41 11.50
N LEU A 70 13.96 4.19 11.09
CA LEU A 70 13.76 3.80 9.69
C LEU A 70 12.33 4.03 9.19
N THR A 71 11.44 4.56 10.02
CA THR A 71 10.05 4.87 9.66
C THR A 71 10.00 5.97 8.58
N ARG A 72 9.12 5.78 7.57
CA ARG A 72 8.95 6.73 6.46
C ARG A 72 7.59 7.44 6.45
N ALA A 73 6.56 6.79 6.94
CA ALA A 73 5.21 7.36 7.05
C ALA A 73 4.40 6.66 8.15
N ILE A 74 3.32 7.31 8.57
CA ILE A 74 2.34 6.78 9.52
C ILE A 74 0.94 6.99 8.93
N ALA A 75 0.06 6.00 9.14
CA ALA A 75 -1.39 6.15 8.97
C ALA A 75 -2.10 5.65 10.22
N VAL A 76 -3.30 6.18 10.48
CA VAL A 76 -4.07 5.89 11.69
C VAL A 76 -5.48 5.47 11.30
N ASP A 77 -5.93 4.31 11.74
CA ASP A 77 -7.35 3.96 11.70
C ASP A 77 -8.00 4.05 13.08
N GLY A 78 -9.31 4.08 13.10
CA GLY A 78 -10.08 4.13 14.32
C GLY A 78 -11.43 3.44 14.18
N THR A 79 -12.14 3.34 15.30
CA THR A 79 -13.47 2.74 15.32
C THR A 79 -14.48 3.61 14.57
N SER A 80 -15.20 2.99 13.62
CA SER A 80 -16.13 3.67 12.71
C SER A 80 -17.29 4.32 13.44
N GLY A 81 -17.23 5.65 13.63
CA GLY A 81 -18.28 6.44 14.26
C GLY A 81 -17.97 6.88 15.69
N THR A 82 -16.78 6.70 16.19
CA THR A 82 -16.31 7.37 17.43
C THR A 82 -15.97 8.82 17.13
N ILE A 83 -16.59 9.75 17.87
CA ILE A 83 -16.46 11.20 17.64
C ILE A 83 -16.23 11.97 18.96
N LEU A 84 -15.63 13.16 18.84
CA LEU A 84 -15.40 14.05 19.97
C LEU A 84 -15.43 15.54 19.54
N PRO A 85 -15.83 16.46 20.45
CA PRO A 85 -15.74 17.90 20.23
C PRO A 85 -14.36 18.40 20.65
N VAL A 86 -13.78 19.29 19.85
CA VAL A 86 -12.48 19.92 20.15
C VAL A 86 -12.51 21.43 19.98
N ASP A 87 -11.63 22.11 20.71
CA ASP A 87 -11.34 23.52 20.50
C ASP A 87 -10.36 23.75 19.35
N ALA A 88 -10.02 25.02 19.08
CA ALA A 88 -9.07 25.39 18.02
C ALA A 88 -7.64 24.88 18.26
N SER A 89 -7.28 24.49 19.48
CA SER A 89 -5.99 23.94 19.89
C SER A 89 -5.99 22.39 19.91
N ASN A 90 -7.05 21.75 19.40
CA ASN A 90 -7.26 20.30 19.44
C ASN A 90 -7.44 19.71 20.86
N GLN A 91 -7.80 20.56 21.84
CA GLN A 91 -8.10 20.07 23.18
C GLN A 91 -9.54 19.53 23.20
N PRO A 92 -9.75 18.30 23.71
CA PRO A 92 -11.08 17.75 23.87
C PRO A 92 -11.92 18.59 24.84
N LEU A 93 -13.11 18.99 24.44
CA LEU A 93 -14.06 19.73 25.26
C LEU A 93 -14.98 18.80 26.07
N ALA A 94 -15.05 17.54 25.70
CA ALA A 94 -15.76 16.45 26.38
C ALA A 94 -15.11 15.11 26.04
N PRO A 95 -15.37 14.03 26.82
CA PRO A 95 -14.99 12.68 26.44
C PRO A 95 -15.54 12.29 25.06
N ALA A 96 -14.79 11.43 24.35
CA ALA A 96 -15.22 10.90 23.07
C ALA A 96 -16.40 9.94 23.25
N ARG A 97 -17.41 10.06 22.37
CA ARG A 97 -18.56 9.15 22.30
C ARG A 97 -18.25 8.03 21.32
N LEU A 98 -18.27 6.78 21.81
CA LEU A 98 -17.85 5.61 21.04
C LEU A 98 -18.89 5.18 20.00
N TYR A 99 -18.46 4.37 19.03
CA TYR A 99 -19.30 3.90 17.91
C TYR A 99 -20.55 3.11 18.33
N ASP A 100 -20.55 2.48 19.51
CA ASP A 100 -21.66 1.70 20.08
C ASP A 100 -22.51 2.51 21.09
N ASP A 101 -22.23 3.79 21.23
CA ASP A 101 -23.03 4.71 22.06
C ASP A 101 -24.39 4.95 21.40
N ALA A 102 -25.45 4.54 22.06
CA ALA A 102 -26.83 4.66 21.60
C ALA A 102 -27.65 5.77 22.36
N ASP A 103 -26.97 6.61 23.16
CA ASP A 103 -27.62 7.72 23.85
C ASP A 103 -27.88 8.89 22.90
N THR A 104 -28.86 8.73 22.04
CA THR A 104 -29.25 9.72 21.01
C THR A 104 -30.64 10.33 21.26
N GLY A 105 -31.39 9.85 22.24
CA GLY A 105 -32.78 10.27 22.48
C GLY A 105 -33.62 10.12 21.20
N ASP A 106 -34.41 11.12 20.88
CA ASP A 106 -35.25 11.21 19.67
C ASP A 106 -34.49 11.67 18.41
N ARG A 107 -33.24 12.13 18.57
CA ARG A 107 -32.43 12.68 17.46
C ARG A 107 -32.18 11.66 16.36
N ALA A 108 -31.95 10.37 16.70
CA ALA A 108 -31.80 9.33 15.69
C ALA A 108 -33.09 9.12 14.87
N ALA A 109 -34.27 9.30 15.47
CA ALA A 109 -35.54 9.24 14.76
C ALA A 109 -35.71 10.44 13.83
N ARG A 110 -35.40 11.67 14.32
CA ARG A 110 -35.40 12.89 13.51
C ARG A 110 -34.42 12.79 12.34
N LEU A 111 -33.22 12.25 12.55
CA LEU A 111 -32.24 12.07 11.49
C LEU A 111 -32.79 11.15 10.38
N ARG A 112 -33.46 10.05 10.75
CA ARG A 112 -34.07 9.14 9.76
C ARG A 112 -35.14 9.79 8.90
N SER A 113 -35.82 10.84 9.35
CA SER A 113 -36.79 11.58 8.55
C SER A 113 -36.18 12.56 7.56
N LEU A 114 -34.91 12.97 7.75
CA LEU A 114 -34.20 13.94 6.92
C LEU A 114 -33.17 13.30 5.97
N ALA A 115 -32.41 12.33 6.48
CA ALA A 115 -31.35 11.69 5.71
C ALA A 115 -31.91 10.77 4.62
N PRO A 116 -31.32 10.75 3.42
CA PRO A 116 -31.67 9.78 2.37
C PRO A 116 -31.56 8.34 2.91
N ARG A 117 -32.42 7.45 2.41
CA ARG A 117 -32.48 6.03 2.85
C ARG A 117 -31.11 5.32 2.76
N GLU A 118 -30.31 5.68 1.77
CA GLU A 118 -29.00 5.11 1.48
C GLU A 118 -27.90 5.62 2.42
N SER A 119 -28.17 6.66 3.21
CA SER A 119 -27.17 7.23 4.12
C SER A 119 -26.76 6.23 5.20
N ALA A 120 -25.45 6.10 5.43
CA ALA A 120 -24.91 5.28 6.50
C ALA A 120 -25.12 5.90 7.90
N ALA A 121 -25.66 7.13 7.98
CA ALA A 121 -25.91 7.82 9.24
C ALA A 121 -27.14 7.29 10.01
N HIS A 122 -27.97 6.47 9.36
CA HIS A 122 -29.12 5.84 10.03
C HIS A 122 -28.67 4.88 11.13
N GLY A 123 -29.39 4.85 12.22
CA GLY A 123 -29.14 3.92 13.32
C GLY A 123 -29.21 4.57 14.69
N ALA A 124 -29.43 3.75 15.72
CA ALA A 124 -29.50 4.22 17.11
C ALA A 124 -28.15 4.80 17.58
N THR A 125 -27.03 4.37 16.97
CA THR A 125 -25.68 4.80 17.32
C THR A 125 -25.13 5.84 16.35
N SER A 126 -25.99 6.60 15.66
CA SER A 126 -25.58 7.61 14.66
C SER A 126 -24.61 8.65 15.23
N PRO A 127 -23.40 8.82 14.68
CA PRO A 127 -22.48 9.88 15.10
C PRO A 127 -23.08 11.28 14.89
N ALA A 128 -23.76 11.51 13.76
CA ALA A 128 -24.43 12.80 13.51
C ALA A 128 -25.48 13.13 14.59
N ALA A 129 -26.26 12.13 15.02
CA ALA A 129 -27.25 12.34 16.08
C ALA A 129 -26.60 12.65 17.44
N ARG A 130 -25.46 12.05 17.75
CA ARG A 130 -24.69 12.32 18.98
C ARG A 130 -23.97 13.66 18.92
N ALA A 131 -23.51 14.08 17.73
CA ALA A 131 -22.83 15.35 17.51
C ALA A 131 -23.68 16.56 17.94
N LEU A 132 -25.01 16.47 17.84
CA LEU A 132 -25.91 17.56 18.27
C LEU A 132 -25.82 17.90 19.77
N ASP A 133 -25.31 16.99 20.62
CA ASP A 133 -25.08 17.26 22.04
C ASP A 133 -24.08 18.40 22.26
N TRP A 134 -23.22 18.62 21.29
CA TRP A 134 -22.13 19.59 21.39
C TRP A 134 -22.36 20.87 20.57
N VAL A 135 -23.41 20.91 19.76
CA VAL A 135 -23.73 22.15 19.03
C VAL A 135 -24.07 23.27 20.03
N GLY A 136 -23.32 24.36 19.92
CA GLY A 136 -23.42 25.48 20.88
C GLY A 136 -22.54 25.34 22.13
N LEU A 137 -21.74 24.29 22.26
CA LEU A 137 -20.78 24.16 23.35
C LEU A 137 -19.74 25.28 23.28
N PRO A 138 -19.52 26.06 24.39
CA PRO A 138 -18.53 27.13 24.42
C PRO A 138 -17.14 26.63 24.03
N GLY A 139 -16.50 27.32 23.09
CA GLY A 139 -15.16 26.93 22.58
C GLY A 139 -15.14 25.85 21.51
N LEU A 140 -16.29 25.31 21.13
CA LEU A 140 -16.37 24.33 20.06
C LEU A 140 -15.79 24.88 18.75
N HIS A 141 -14.75 24.22 18.25
CA HIS A 141 -14.18 24.52 16.95
C HIS A 141 -14.59 23.47 15.91
N ARG A 142 -14.46 22.17 16.25
CA ARG A 142 -14.81 21.06 15.37
C ARG A 142 -15.37 19.88 16.15
N ILE A 143 -16.16 19.05 15.46
CA ILE A 143 -16.53 17.71 15.88
C ILE A 143 -15.82 16.74 14.93
N ILE A 144 -14.91 15.95 15.45
CA ILE A 144 -13.97 15.12 14.67
C ILE A 144 -14.04 13.65 15.07
N HIS A 145 -13.44 12.77 14.25
CA HIS A 145 -13.38 11.34 14.54
C HIS A 145 -12.13 11.01 15.37
N GLN A 146 -12.10 9.81 15.91
CA GLN A 146 -11.00 9.30 16.73
C GLN A 146 -9.64 9.40 16.02
N ALA A 147 -9.57 8.92 14.77
CA ALA A 147 -8.34 8.97 13.97
C ALA A 147 -7.91 10.41 13.66
N ASP A 148 -8.87 11.32 13.44
CA ASP A 148 -8.59 12.73 13.13
C ASP A 148 -7.90 13.43 14.30
N TRP A 149 -8.37 13.17 15.53
CA TRP A 149 -7.75 13.73 16.73
C TRP A 149 -6.30 13.28 16.87
N VAL A 150 -6.02 12.00 16.64
CA VAL A 150 -4.65 11.47 16.66
C VAL A 150 -3.81 12.09 15.57
N ASN A 151 -4.32 12.21 14.34
CA ASN A 151 -3.62 12.84 13.23
C ASN A 151 -3.24 14.30 13.55
N ARG A 152 -4.12 15.04 14.24
CA ARG A 152 -3.79 16.39 14.72
C ARG A 152 -2.71 16.38 15.81
N GLN A 153 -2.73 15.43 16.74
CA GLN A 153 -1.66 15.26 17.74
C GLN A 153 -0.31 14.91 17.09
N LEU A 154 -0.34 14.15 15.99
CA LEU A 154 0.85 13.81 15.21
C LEU A 154 1.40 15.01 14.42
N GLY A 155 0.58 15.99 14.06
CA GLY A 155 1.01 17.21 13.35
C GLY A 155 0.37 17.42 11.98
N SER A 156 -0.80 16.85 11.70
CA SER A 156 -1.54 17.21 10.48
C SER A 156 -1.85 18.71 10.48
N THR A 157 -1.81 19.33 9.31
CA THR A 157 -1.89 20.80 9.19
C THR A 157 -3.29 21.36 9.40
N ASP A 158 -4.33 20.54 9.22
CA ASP A 158 -5.73 20.93 9.38
C ASP A 158 -6.55 19.78 9.99
N TYR A 159 -7.83 20.04 10.30
CA TYR A 159 -8.79 19.01 10.68
C TYR A 159 -9.28 18.27 9.46
N VAL A 160 -8.63 17.14 9.18
CA VAL A 160 -8.87 16.30 8.01
C VAL A 160 -9.32 14.92 8.47
N THR A 161 -10.35 14.40 7.82
CA THR A 161 -10.83 13.03 7.97
C THR A 161 -10.78 12.28 6.63
N ASP A 162 -10.89 10.97 6.65
CA ASP A 162 -11.07 10.17 5.44
C ASP A 162 -12.54 9.89 5.12
N GLU A 163 -12.80 9.50 3.86
CA GLU A 163 -14.14 9.22 3.34
C GLU A 163 -14.89 8.15 4.15
N ASN A 164 -14.17 7.21 4.80
CA ASN A 164 -14.77 6.09 5.52
C ASN A 164 -15.11 6.42 6.98
N ASN A 165 -14.28 7.21 7.67
CA ASN A 165 -14.61 7.73 8.99
C ASN A 165 -15.78 8.73 8.91
N ALA A 166 -15.82 9.57 7.88
CA ALA A 166 -16.90 10.54 7.65
C ALA A 166 -18.26 9.88 7.33
N LEU A 167 -18.27 8.67 6.79
CA LEU A 167 -19.43 8.00 6.19
C LEU A 167 -20.63 7.93 7.14
N LYS A 168 -20.42 7.41 8.37
CA LYS A 168 -21.51 7.27 9.36
C LYS A 168 -21.95 8.60 9.97
N THR A 169 -21.14 9.65 9.84
CA THR A 169 -21.50 11.02 10.23
C THR A 169 -22.39 11.72 9.18
N GLY A 170 -22.60 11.03 8.05
CA GLY A 170 -23.53 11.48 7.01
C GLY A 170 -22.88 12.00 5.74
N TYR A 171 -21.55 11.82 5.59
CA TYR A 171 -20.87 12.16 4.34
C TYR A 171 -21.42 11.33 3.17
N ASP A 172 -21.63 11.96 2.04
CA ASP A 172 -22.01 11.29 0.80
C ASP A 172 -20.75 10.86 0.03
N PRO A 173 -20.41 9.56 0.00
CA PRO A 173 -19.20 9.09 -0.64
C PRO A 173 -19.30 9.08 -2.17
N VAL A 174 -20.51 9.22 -2.75
CA VAL A 174 -20.74 9.30 -4.20
C VAL A 174 -20.55 10.73 -4.67
N ALA A 175 -21.24 11.67 -4.03
CA ALA A 175 -21.10 13.10 -4.32
C ALA A 175 -19.77 13.69 -3.80
N ARG A 176 -19.10 13.00 -2.87
CA ARG A 176 -17.89 13.47 -2.18
C ARG A 176 -18.10 14.82 -1.47
N ALA A 177 -19.18 14.92 -0.75
CA ALA A 177 -19.56 16.14 -0.05
C ALA A 177 -20.34 15.88 1.24
N TRP A 178 -20.29 16.82 2.17
CA TRP A 178 -21.24 16.91 3.26
C TRP A 178 -22.58 17.39 2.69
N PRO A 179 -23.68 16.59 2.81
CA PRO A 179 -24.95 16.92 2.18
C PRO A 179 -25.73 17.99 2.94
N GLU A 180 -26.60 18.71 2.24
CA GLU A 180 -27.37 19.84 2.79
C GLU A 180 -28.32 19.45 3.91
N TRP A 181 -28.86 18.22 3.92
CA TRP A 181 -29.74 17.75 4.99
C TRP A 181 -29.10 17.79 6.39
N LEU A 182 -27.75 17.78 6.48
CA LEU A 182 -27.04 17.94 7.76
C LEU A 182 -27.32 19.32 8.38
N ARG A 183 -27.42 20.39 7.59
CA ARG A 183 -27.78 21.72 8.08
C ARG A 183 -29.22 21.75 8.60
N GLU A 184 -30.15 21.13 7.88
CA GLU A 184 -31.54 21.01 8.33
C GLU A 184 -31.62 20.19 9.63
N PHE A 185 -30.74 19.21 9.79
CA PHE A 185 -30.58 18.45 11.01
C PHE A 185 -29.99 19.27 12.15
N GLY A 186 -29.30 20.40 11.87
CA GLY A 186 -28.66 21.28 12.85
C GLY A 186 -27.17 21.08 13.01
N LEU A 187 -26.53 20.38 12.07
CA LEU A 187 -25.10 20.14 12.05
C LEU A 187 -24.47 20.85 10.86
N GLU A 188 -23.88 22.02 11.10
CA GLU A 188 -23.24 22.79 10.05
C GLU A 188 -21.98 22.11 9.52
N PRO A 189 -21.78 21.97 8.19
CA PRO A 189 -20.58 21.40 7.62
C PRO A 189 -19.27 22.06 8.08
N ALA A 190 -19.31 23.36 8.44
CA ALA A 190 -18.18 24.08 9.01
C ALA A 190 -17.73 23.55 10.39
N MET A 191 -18.57 22.80 11.08
CA MET A 191 -18.22 22.12 12.34
C MET A 191 -17.56 20.77 12.12
N LEU A 192 -17.54 20.27 10.89
CA LEU A 192 -17.00 18.94 10.51
C LEU A 192 -15.63 19.09 9.85
N PRO A 193 -14.78 18.04 9.87
CA PRO A 193 -13.48 18.08 9.20
C PRO A 193 -13.60 18.07 7.67
N SER A 194 -12.57 18.54 6.99
CA SER A 194 -12.42 18.36 5.54
C SER A 194 -12.21 16.90 5.22
N VAL A 195 -12.84 16.40 4.16
CA VAL A 195 -12.78 14.98 3.80
C VAL A 195 -11.83 14.75 2.64
N VAL A 196 -10.94 13.76 2.77
CA VAL A 196 -9.99 13.37 1.73
C VAL A 196 -10.07 11.86 1.46
N PRO A 197 -9.63 11.39 0.28
CA PRO A 197 -9.48 9.96 0.02
C PRO A 197 -8.51 9.28 0.99
N VAL A 198 -8.74 8.00 1.29
CA VAL A 198 -7.81 7.18 2.09
C VAL A 198 -6.41 7.15 1.46
N GLY A 199 -5.37 7.17 2.28
CA GLY A 199 -3.97 7.17 1.81
C GLY A 199 -3.50 8.52 1.24
N THR A 200 -4.27 9.60 1.35
CA THR A 200 -3.83 10.95 0.97
C THR A 200 -2.83 11.47 2.01
N PRO A 201 -1.68 12.09 1.60
CA PRO A 201 -0.81 12.81 2.52
C PRO A 201 -1.56 13.98 3.18
N ILE A 202 -1.55 14.04 4.52
CA ILE A 202 -2.28 15.06 5.32
C ILE A 202 -1.36 15.94 6.16
N GLY A 203 -0.06 15.80 6.01
CA GLY A 203 0.95 16.56 6.72
C GLY A 203 2.21 15.75 6.99
N THR A 204 3.02 16.22 7.92
CA THR A 204 4.23 15.55 8.37
C THR A 204 4.29 15.52 9.91
N LEU A 205 4.94 14.49 10.44
CA LEU A 205 5.10 14.32 11.88
C LEU A 205 5.82 15.53 12.49
N ALA A 206 5.14 16.22 13.41
CA ALA A 206 5.68 17.38 14.09
C ALA A 206 6.83 17.00 15.05
N ALA A 207 7.81 17.89 15.24
CA ALA A 207 8.98 17.61 16.07
C ALA A 207 8.61 17.23 17.51
N ALA A 208 7.61 17.86 18.11
CA ALA A 208 7.15 17.55 19.45
C ALA A 208 6.58 16.12 19.56
N ALA A 209 5.75 15.72 18.58
CA ALA A 209 5.20 14.37 18.52
C ALA A 209 6.30 13.33 18.22
N ALA A 210 7.21 13.64 17.30
CA ALA A 210 8.36 12.80 16.98
C ALA A 210 9.20 12.47 18.22
N ASN A 211 9.55 13.49 19.02
CA ASN A 211 10.28 13.33 20.27
C ASN A 211 9.49 12.49 21.29
N ALA A 212 8.18 12.72 21.42
CA ALA A 212 7.34 11.97 22.37
C ALA A 212 7.16 10.49 21.99
N LEU A 213 7.29 10.17 20.71
CA LEU A 213 7.06 8.83 20.15
C LEU A 213 8.36 8.08 19.80
N GLY A 214 9.51 8.74 19.86
CA GLY A 214 10.80 8.14 19.46
C GLY A 214 10.92 7.91 17.95
N LEU A 215 10.28 8.75 17.13
CA LEU A 215 10.22 8.64 15.69
C LEU A 215 10.99 9.77 15.00
N PRO A 216 11.42 9.62 13.73
CA PRO A 216 11.99 10.72 12.96
C PRO A 216 10.94 11.82 12.74
N ALA A 217 11.32 13.09 12.92
CA ALA A 217 10.48 14.22 12.57
C ALA A 217 10.33 14.34 11.03
N GLY A 218 9.22 14.91 10.58
CA GLY A 218 9.01 15.21 9.17
C GLY A 218 8.64 14.02 8.28
N ILE A 219 8.41 12.82 8.84
CA ILE A 219 7.86 11.70 8.09
C ILE A 219 6.39 11.97 7.69
N VAL A 220 5.95 11.36 6.59
CA VAL A 220 4.62 11.61 6.03
C VAL A 220 3.53 11.08 6.95
N LEU A 221 2.49 11.88 7.18
CA LEU A 221 1.23 11.45 7.78
C LEU A 221 0.22 11.19 6.66
N ALA A 222 -0.43 10.04 6.68
CA ALA A 222 -1.41 9.64 5.68
C ALA A 222 -2.81 9.56 6.30
N ALA A 223 -3.82 9.99 5.56
CA ALA A 223 -5.21 9.72 5.89
C ALA A 223 -5.43 8.21 5.98
N GLY A 224 -5.94 7.75 7.08
CA GLY A 224 -6.20 6.34 7.32
C GLY A 224 -7.56 5.89 6.83
N THR A 225 -8.26 5.12 7.68
CA THR A 225 -9.59 4.58 7.38
C THR A 225 -10.27 4.12 8.69
N THR A 226 -11.35 3.35 8.59
CA THR A 226 -11.94 2.67 9.73
C THR A 226 -11.34 1.28 9.95
N ASP A 227 -11.37 0.78 11.18
CA ASP A 227 -10.95 -0.55 11.61
C ASP A 227 -11.42 -1.69 10.67
N GLY A 228 -12.69 -1.64 10.27
CA GLY A 228 -13.26 -2.62 9.37
C GLY A 228 -12.71 -2.55 7.94
N CYS A 229 -12.36 -1.37 7.42
CA CYS A 229 -11.69 -1.21 6.14
C CYS A 229 -10.20 -1.59 6.23
N ALA A 230 -9.55 -1.24 7.33
CA ALA A 230 -8.18 -1.63 7.63
C ALA A 230 -8.03 -3.17 7.67
N THR A 231 -8.95 -3.87 8.33
CA THR A 231 -9.00 -5.35 8.32
C THR A 231 -9.14 -5.91 6.89
N PHE A 232 -9.98 -5.30 6.06
CA PHE A 232 -10.07 -5.71 4.64
C PHE A 232 -8.75 -5.48 3.90
N LEU A 233 -8.12 -4.34 4.07
CA LEU A 233 -6.80 -4.05 3.49
C LEU A 233 -5.74 -5.03 3.98
N ALA A 234 -5.74 -5.39 5.27
CA ALA A 234 -4.82 -6.39 5.84
C ALA A 234 -4.99 -7.77 5.22
N SER A 235 -6.19 -8.13 4.74
CA SER A 235 -6.42 -9.41 4.07
C SER A 235 -5.61 -9.58 2.78
N GLY A 236 -5.23 -8.48 2.14
CA GLY A 236 -4.54 -8.51 0.85
C GLY A 236 -5.46 -8.63 -0.37
N ALA A 237 -6.78 -8.62 -0.19
CA ALA A 237 -7.75 -8.52 -1.28
C ALA A 237 -7.63 -7.18 -2.01
N ARG A 238 -7.71 -7.18 -3.36
CA ARG A 238 -7.45 -5.96 -4.14
C ARG A 238 -8.04 -5.93 -5.54
N GLU A 239 -8.42 -7.07 -6.11
CA GLU A 239 -9.06 -7.12 -7.41
C GLU A 239 -10.58 -7.06 -7.28
N ILE A 240 -11.27 -6.45 -8.24
CA ILE A 240 -12.74 -6.46 -8.28
C ILE A 240 -13.22 -7.90 -8.26
N GLY A 241 -14.13 -8.21 -7.32
CA GLY A 241 -14.58 -9.56 -7.07
C GLY A 241 -13.78 -10.33 -6.00
N ASP A 242 -12.70 -9.77 -5.47
CA ASP A 242 -12.05 -10.36 -4.29
C ASP A 242 -12.92 -10.13 -3.05
N GLY A 243 -13.20 -11.23 -2.35
CA GLY A 243 -13.88 -11.23 -1.08
C GLY A 243 -12.93 -11.33 0.11
N ALA A 244 -13.39 -10.86 1.26
CA ALA A 244 -12.75 -11.12 2.54
C ALA A 244 -13.83 -11.56 3.55
N THR A 245 -13.59 -12.68 4.24
CA THR A 245 -14.49 -13.20 5.26
C THR A 245 -13.79 -13.24 6.61
N ALA A 246 -14.37 -12.56 7.60
CA ALA A 246 -13.96 -12.68 8.99
C ALA A 246 -14.77 -13.81 9.68
N LEU A 247 -14.05 -14.85 10.10
CA LEU A 247 -14.60 -16.04 10.77
C LEU A 247 -14.43 -15.90 12.29
N GLY A 248 -15.13 -14.94 12.85
CA GLY A 248 -15.14 -14.63 14.29
C GLY A 248 -16.37 -15.17 15.02
N SER A 249 -16.73 -14.51 16.12
CA SER A 249 -18.00 -14.77 16.84
C SER A 249 -19.22 -14.59 15.95
N THR A 250 -19.14 -13.66 14.98
CA THR A 250 -20.06 -13.45 13.88
C THR A 250 -19.33 -13.65 12.57
N LEU A 251 -20.07 -13.87 11.49
CA LEU A 251 -19.52 -14.00 10.14
C LEU A 251 -19.72 -12.69 9.40
N VAL A 252 -18.60 -12.07 8.97
CA VAL A 252 -18.63 -10.81 8.22
C VAL A 252 -18.05 -11.05 6.85
N VAL A 253 -18.81 -10.76 5.80
CA VAL A 253 -18.33 -10.82 4.42
C VAL A 253 -18.16 -9.42 3.87
N LYS A 254 -17.10 -9.21 3.09
CA LYS A 254 -16.81 -8.00 2.34
C LYS A 254 -16.41 -8.36 0.93
N LEU A 255 -16.80 -7.53 -0.04
CA LEU A 255 -16.54 -7.72 -1.46
C LEU A 255 -16.03 -6.41 -2.06
N LEU A 256 -14.93 -6.47 -2.80
CA LEU A 256 -14.41 -5.32 -3.53
C LEU A 256 -15.18 -5.16 -4.85
N CYS A 257 -15.78 -3.98 -5.04
CA CYS A 257 -16.70 -3.67 -6.12
C CYS A 257 -16.19 -2.50 -6.98
N ASP A 258 -16.63 -2.45 -8.23
CA ASP A 258 -16.42 -1.33 -9.15
C ASP A 258 -17.46 -0.21 -8.98
N ARG A 259 -18.54 -0.49 -8.27
CA ARG A 259 -19.65 0.44 -7.98
C ARG A 259 -20.13 0.30 -6.55
N PRO A 260 -20.77 1.32 -5.97
CA PRO A 260 -21.33 1.23 -4.63
C PRO A 260 -22.59 0.35 -4.60
N ILE A 261 -22.81 -0.29 -3.45
CA ILE A 261 -24.03 -1.03 -3.12
C ILE A 261 -24.62 -0.42 -1.85
N PHE A 262 -25.88 -0.03 -1.93
CA PHE A 262 -26.65 0.48 -0.80
C PHE A 262 -27.91 -0.38 -0.64
N ALA A 263 -28.03 -1.06 0.49
CA ALA A 263 -29.18 -1.87 0.83
C ALA A 263 -29.40 -1.82 2.36
N PRO A 264 -29.99 -0.72 2.84
CA PRO A 264 -30.15 -0.47 4.28
C PRO A 264 -30.97 -1.54 5.00
N GLU A 265 -31.88 -2.23 4.32
CA GLU A 265 -32.63 -3.38 4.86
C GLU A 265 -31.73 -4.53 5.31
N TYR A 266 -30.54 -4.66 4.72
CA TYR A 266 -29.49 -5.63 5.09
C TYR A 266 -28.36 -4.99 5.90
N GLY A 267 -28.46 -3.71 6.25
CA GLY A 267 -27.38 -2.95 6.87
C GLY A 267 -26.16 -2.75 5.96
N ILE A 268 -26.34 -2.81 4.63
CA ILE A 268 -25.28 -2.66 3.64
C ILE A 268 -25.17 -1.20 3.21
N TYR A 269 -23.98 -0.65 3.38
CA TYR A 269 -23.52 0.60 2.80
C TYR A 269 -22.09 0.41 2.34
N SER A 270 -21.67 1.15 1.30
CA SER A 270 -20.36 0.98 0.71
C SER A 270 -19.35 1.98 1.23
N HIS A 271 -18.18 1.49 1.59
CA HIS A 271 -17.00 2.30 1.87
C HIS A 271 -16.23 2.55 0.58
N ARG A 272 -15.45 3.62 0.54
CA ARG A 272 -14.64 3.99 -0.62
C ARG A 272 -13.17 3.65 -0.39
N LEU A 273 -12.54 2.99 -1.38
CA LEU A 273 -11.11 2.66 -1.38
C LEU A 273 -10.50 3.13 -2.71
N GLY A 274 -10.13 4.42 -2.78
CA GLY A 274 -9.72 5.06 -4.03
C GLY A 274 -10.88 5.12 -5.04
N ASP A 275 -10.71 4.51 -6.22
CA ASP A 275 -11.75 4.43 -7.25
C ASP A 275 -12.65 3.20 -7.11
N ARG A 276 -12.44 2.38 -6.08
CA ARG A 276 -13.17 1.14 -5.80
C ARG A 276 -14.06 1.30 -4.59
N TRP A 277 -14.98 0.34 -4.43
CA TRP A 277 -15.95 0.32 -3.36
C TRP A 277 -15.86 -0.98 -2.58
N LEU A 278 -16.04 -0.90 -1.27
CA LEU A 278 -16.08 -2.04 -0.40
C LEU A 278 -17.49 -2.18 0.16
N ALA A 279 -18.24 -3.15 -0.34
CA ALA A 279 -19.55 -3.52 0.17
C ALA A 279 -19.45 -4.75 1.09
N GLY A 280 -20.34 -4.89 2.05
CA GLY A 280 -20.36 -6.07 2.90
C GLY A 280 -21.50 -6.08 3.87
N GLY A 281 -21.69 -7.25 4.48
CA GLY A 281 -22.71 -7.47 5.51
C GLY A 281 -22.19 -8.38 6.62
N ALA A 282 -22.87 -8.33 7.75
CA ALA A 282 -22.53 -9.12 8.93
C ALA A 282 -23.72 -9.98 9.35
N SER A 283 -23.55 -11.30 9.30
CA SER A 283 -24.50 -12.27 9.84
C SER A 283 -24.37 -12.41 11.34
N ASN A 284 -25.46 -12.73 12.01
CA ASN A 284 -25.46 -13.12 13.41
C ASN A 284 -24.95 -14.55 13.63
N CYS A 285 -24.90 -15.39 12.57
CA CYS A 285 -24.22 -16.69 12.58
C CYS A 285 -22.71 -16.53 12.73
N GLY A 286 -22.04 -17.56 13.23
CA GLY A 286 -20.59 -17.58 13.36
C GLY A 286 -20.07 -18.49 14.46
N GLY A 287 -18.84 -18.26 14.89
CA GLY A 287 -18.19 -19.07 15.93
C GLY A 287 -18.90 -19.09 17.28
N ARG A 288 -19.74 -18.10 17.57
CA ARG A 288 -20.55 -18.07 18.80
C ARG A 288 -21.49 -19.28 18.89
N THR A 289 -22.06 -19.72 17.79
CA THR A 289 -22.92 -20.93 17.77
C THR A 289 -22.11 -22.17 18.14
N LEU A 290 -20.88 -22.31 17.63
CA LEU A 290 -20.01 -23.42 17.97
C LEU A 290 -19.56 -23.37 19.44
N ALA A 291 -19.22 -22.21 19.95
CA ALA A 291 -18.77 -21.99 21.33
C ALA A 291 -19.92 -22.23 22.37
N ALA A 292 -21.16 -22.06 21.96
CA ALA A 292 -22.32 -22.37 22.80
C ALA A 292 -22.57 -23.89 22.95
N LEU A 293 -22.05 -24.71 22.03
CA LEU A 293 -22.28 -26.15 21.99
C LEU A 293 -21.08 -26.95 22.51
N TRP A 294 -19.86 -26.48 22.27
CA TRP A 294 -18.62 -27.18 22.62
C TRP A 294 -17.53 -26.23 23.09
N ASP A 295 -16.71 -26.70 24.01
CA ASP A 295 -15.45 -26.06 24.32
C ASP A 295 -14.41 -26.21 23.17
N SER A 296 -13.34 -25.42 23.22
CA SER A 296 -12.32 -25.41 22.17
C SER A 296 -11.63 -26.77 21.98
N ALA A 297 -11.39 -27.53 23.06
CA ALA A 297 -10.71 -28.83 22.99
C ALA A 297 -11.63 -29.88 22.32
N THR A 298 -12.89 -29.92 22.70
CA THR A 298 -13.90 -30.79 22.10
C THR A 298 -14.11 -30.46 20.62
N LEU A 299 -14.23 -29.16 20.28
CA LEU A 299 -14.37 -28.72 18.89
C LEU A 299 -13.15 -29.14 18.03
N THR A 300 -11.93 -28.99 18.56
CA THR A 300 -10.70 -29.42 17.86
C THR A 300 -10.71 -30.92 17.62
N ARG A 301 -11.02 -31.70 18.64
CA ARG A 301 -11.11 -33.17 18.56
C ARG A 301 -12.17 -33.64 17.56
N LEU A 302 -13.38 -33.09 17.62
CA LEU A 302 -14.46 -33.43 16.69
C LEU A 302 -14.12 -33.04 15.24
N SER A 303 -13.39 -31.95 15.03
CA SER A 303 -13.01 -31.46 13.69
C SER A 303 -11.91 -32.28 13.04
N ALA A 304 -11.08 -32.99 13.81
CA ALA A 304 -9.86 -33.67 13.30
C ALA A 304 -10.20 -34.75 12.28
N ASP A 305 -11.21 -35.58 12.57
CA ASP A 305 -11.55 -36.77 11.80
C ASP A 305 -12.84 -36.61 10.96
N LEU A 306 -13.33 -35.39 10.75
CA LEU A 306 -14.55 -35.16 9.97
C LEU A 306 -14.38 -35.57 8.50
N ASP A 307 -15.20 -36.50 8.02
CA ASP A 307 -15.39 -36.73 6.60
C ASP A 307 -16.18 -35.56 5.99
N THR A 308 -15.45 -34.62 5.38
CA THR A 308 -16.04 -33.45 4.73
C THR A 308 -16.33 -33.67 3.24
N ALA A 309 -16.01 -34.86 2.68
CA ALA A 309 -16.25 -35.16 1.28
C ALA A 309 -17.72 -35.36 0.98
N THR A 310 -18.42 -36.03 1.92
CA THR A 310 -19.85 -36.34 1.79
C THR A 310 -20.71 -35.33 2.54
N PRO A 311 -21.59 -34.54 1.86
CA PRO A 311 -22.53 -33.65 2.51
C PRO A 311 -23.46 -34.39 3.46
N THR A 312 -23.78 -33.78 4.60
CA THR A 312 -24.68 -34.36 5.58
C THR A 312 -26.13 -34.41 5.12
N GLY A 313 -26.53 -33.56 4.20
CA GLY A 313 -27.92 -33.32 3.81
C GLY A 313 -28.77 -32.60 4.87
N LEU A 314 -28.13 -32.05 5.91
CA LEU A 314 -28.80 -31.28 6.97
C LEU A 314 -28.95 -29.83 6.53
N ASP A 315 -30.18 -29.33 6.51
CA ASP A 315 -30.46 -27.94 6.12
C ASP A 315 -30.47 -27.05 7.37
N TYR A 316 -29.25 -26.71 7.86
CA TYR A 316 -29.11 -25.90 9.07
C TYR A 316 -28.91 -24.40 8.74
N TYR A 317 -29.53 -23.57 9.61
CA TYR A 317 -29.25 -22.15 9.71
C TYR A 317 -28.79 -21.83 11.14
N PRO A 318 -27.48 -21.83 11.42
CA PRO A 318 -26.96 -21.95 12.79
C PRO A 318 -26.87 -20.58 13.50
N LEU A 319 -28.00 -19.94 13.73
CA LEU A 319 -28.08 -18.75 14.58
C LEU A 319 -27.89 -19.11 16.07
N PRO A 320 -27.22 -18.24 16.85
CA PRO A 320 -27.11 -18.43 18.31
C PRO A 320 -28.40 -18.03 19.05
N ALA A 321 -29.25 -17.21 18.44
CA ALA A 321 -30.55 -16.76 18.94
C ALA A 321 -31.43 -16.33 17.75
N PRO A 322 -32.75 -16.18 17.91
CA PRO A 322 -33.61 -15.68 16.85
C PRO A 322 -33.18 -14.27 16.35
N GLY A 323 -33.29 -14.06 15.06
CA GLY A 323 -33.00 -12.81 14.36
C GLY A 323 -31.74 -12.83 13.52
N GLU A 324 -31.89 -12.50 12.24
CA GLU A 324 -30.79 -12.34 11.29
C GLU A 324 -30.89 -10.99 10.59
N ARG A 325 -29.74 -10.35 10.38
CA ARG A 325 -29.64 -9.05 9.69
C ARG A 325 -29.12 -9.19 8.27
N PHE A 326 -28.27 -10.20 8.00
CA PHE A 326 -27.62 -10.47 6.72
C PHE A 326 -27.19 -11.95 6.65
N PRO A 327 -27.38 -12.65 5.54
CA PRO A 327 -27.91 -12.23 4.22
C PRO A 327 -29.44 -12.21 4.12
N VAL A 328 -30.12 -12.52 5.19
CA VAL A 328 -31.59 -12.52 5.29
C VAL A 328 -31.99 -11.48 6.33
N ALA A 329 -32.69 -10.43 5.91
CA ALA A 329 -33.14 -9.38 6.82
C ALA A 329 -34.45 -9.81 7.50
N ASP A 330 -34.38 -10.67 8.52
CA ASP A 330 -35.49 -11.18 9.27
C ASP A 330 -35.19 -11.22 10.80
N ALA A 331 -35.74 -10.25 11.52
CA ALA A 331 -35.58 -10.13 12.98
C ALA A 331 -36.19 -11.29 13.77
N THR A 332 -37.00 -12.11 13.14
CA THR A 332 -37.72 -13.25 13.78
C THR A 332 -37.20 -14.61 13.36
N LEU A 333 -36.26 -14.67 12.42
CA LEU A 333 -35.68 -15.91 11.90
C LEU A 333 -35.17 -16.79 13.06
N ALA A 334 -35.78 -17.95 13.25
CA ALA A 334 -35.38 -18.87 14.29
C ALA A 334 -34.15 -19.70 13.91
N PRO A 335 -33.28 -20.08 14.85
CA PRO A 335 -32.24 -21.08 14.61
C PRO A 335 -32.84 -22.38 14.06
N ARG A 336 -32.20 -22.94 13.02
CA ARG A 336 -32.60 -24.23 12.44
C ARG A 336 -31.45 -25.21 12.59
N LEU A 337 -31.52 -26.08 13.63
CA LEU A 337 -30.51 -27.08 13.99
C LEU A 337 -31.14 -28.46 14.19
N THR A 338 -32.26 -28.72 13.53
CA THR A 338 -33.00 -29.99 13.60
C THR A 338 -33.17 -30.59 12.21
N PRO A 339 -33.14 -31.92 12.06
CA PRO A 339 -32.97 -32.95 13.12
C PRO A 339 -31.53 -32.97 13.67
N ARG A 340 -31.33 -33.24 14.95
CA ARG A 340 -30.01 -33.45 15.55
C ARG A 340 -29.59 -34.91 15.40
N PRO A 341 -28.50 -35.23 14.69
CA PRO A 341 -27.91 -36.56 14.65
C PRO A 341 -27.44 -37.00 16.03
N ALA A 342 -27.42 -38.34 16.24
CA ALA A 342 -26.90 -38.92 17.47
C ALA A 342 -25.37 -38.72 17.63
N GLU A 343 -24.65 -38.64 16.50
CA GLU A 343 -23.21 -38.45 16.47
C GLU A 343 -22.88 -36.96 16.45
N ASP A 344 -22.17 -36.48 17.46
CA ASP A 344 -21.72 -35.07 17.54
C ASP A 344 -20.85 -34.65 16.35
N ALA A 345 -20.02 -35.55 15.79
CA ALA A 345 -19.23 -35.28 14.61
C ALA A 345 -20.10 -34.91 13.39
N ARG A 346 -21.17 -35.69 13.14
CA ARG A 346 -22.11 -35.40 12.05
C ARG A 346 -22.92 -34.14 12.32
N PHE A 347 -23.28 -33.86 13.59
CA PHE A 347 -23.94 -32.64 13.98
C PHE A 347 -23.05 -31.42 13.74
N LEU A 348 -21.77 -31.50 14.14
CA LEU A 348 -20.77 -30.43 13.86
C LEU A 348 -20.62 -30.18 12.37
N LEU A 349 -20.49 -31.27 11.56
CA LEU A 349 -20.38 -31.12 10.10
C LEU A 349 -21.58 -30.38 9.52
N GLY A 350 -22.80 -30.71 9.92
CA GLY A 350 -24.01 -30.00 9.49
C GLY A 350 -24.00 -28.52 9.86
N ILE A 351 -23.50 -28.17 11.06
CA ILE A 351 -23.36 -26.77 11.46
C ILE A 351 -22.29 -26.04 10.60
N LEU A 352 -21.13 -26.67 10.31
CA LEU A 352 -20.13 -26.10 9.45
C LEU A 352 -20.63 -25.90 8.01
N GLU A 353 -21.44 -26.82 7.51
CA GLU A 353 -22.13 -26.69 6.21
C GLU A 353 -23.11 -25.51 6.21
N GLY A 354 -23.93 -25.39 7.26
CA GLY A 354 -24.85 -24.26 7.42
C GLY A 354 -24.13 -22.90 7.51
N LEU A 355 -23.02 -22.82 8.24
CA LEU A 355 -22.19 -21.60 8.29
C LEU A 355 -21.60 -21.25 6.92
N ALA A 356 -21.11 -22.24 6.17
CA ALA A 356 -20.59 -22.04 4.83
C ALA A 356 -21.68 -21.62 3.83
N GLU A 357 -22.89 -22.15 3.99
CA GLU A 357 -24.04 -21.75 3.20
C GLU A 357 -24.48 -20.31 3.48
N VAL A 358 -24.49 -19.87 4.74
CA VAL A 358 -24.74 -18.47 5.12
C VAL A 358 -23.70 -17.53 4.47
N GLU A 359 -22.43 -17.93 4.45
CA GLU A 359 -21.38 -17.19 3.76
C GLU A 359 -21.62 -17.10 2.25
N ARG A 360 -21.94 -18.23 1.61
CA ARG A 360 -22.26 -18.31 0.18
C ARG A 360 -23.45 -17.43 -0.18
N LEU A 361 -24.53 -17.50 0.61
CA LEU A 361 -25.70 -16.63 0.46
C LEU A 361 -25.35 -15.15 0.65
N GLY A 362 -24.42 -14.84 1.54
CA GLY A 362 -23.92 -13.47 1.74
C GLY A 362 -23.28 -12.91 0.47
N TYR A 363 -22.37 -13.63 -0.16
CA TYR A 363 -21.76 -13.21 -1.43
C TYR A 363 -22.76 -13.22 -2.59
N GLN A 364 -23.68 -14.18 -2.61
CA GLN A 364 -24.77 -14.20 -3.59
C GLN A 364 -25.67 -12.96 -3.44
N ARG A 365 -26.02 -12.57 -2.20
CA ARG A 365 -26.81 -11.35 -1.94
C ARG A 365 -26.12 -10.10 -2.46
N LEU A 366 -24.80 -9.95 -2.21
CA LEU A 366 -24.04 -8.82 -2.72
C LEU A 366 -24.05 -8.79 -4.27
N ARG A 367 -23.98 -9.95 -4.94
CA ARG A 367 -24.10 -10.06 -6.39
C ARG A 367 -25.49 -9.67 -6.89
N GLU A 368 -26.56 -10.14 -6.26
CA GLU A 368 -27.95 -9.80 -6.58
C GLU A 368 -28.23 -8.30 -6.45
N LEU A 369 -27.54 -7.63 -5.53
CA LEU A 369 -27.61 -6.18 -5.32
C LEU A 369 -26.71 -5.38 -6.29
N GLY A 370 -26.12 -6.02 -7.30
CA GLY A 370 -25.33 -5.37 -8.34
C GLY A 370 -23.81 -5.44 -8.17
N GLY A 371 -23.32 -6.21 -7.20
CA GLY A 371 -21.89 -6.46 -7.01
C GLY A 371 -21.32 -7.38 -8.10
N PRO A 372 -19.98 -7.42 -8.24
CA PRO A 372 -19.29 -8.31 -9.15
C PRO A 372 -19.43 -9.79 -8.73
N ALA A 373 -19.12 -10.70 -9.65
CA ALA A 373 -18.99 -12.11 -9.33
C ALA A 373 -17.80 -12.32 -8.35
N LEU A 374 -18.00 -13.17 -7.34
CA LEU A 374 -16.94 -13.57 -6.43
C LEU A 374 -15.84 -14.31 -7.19
N ARG A 375 -14.59 -13.91 -7.03
CA ARG A 375 -13.41 -14.48 -7.70
C ARG A 375 -12.50 -15.25 -6.75
N SER A 376 -12.34 -14.78 -5.55
CA SER A 376 -11.52 -15.37 -4.50
C SER A 376 -12.02 -14.93 -3.14
N VAL A 377 -11.69 -15.66 -2.08
CA VAL A 377 -11.95 -15.24 -0.70
C VAL A 377 -10.68 -15.34 0.12
N ARG A 378 -10.36 -14.26 0.79
CA ARG A 378 -9.35 -14.26 1.85
C ARG A 378 -10.05 -14.33 3.20
N HIS A 379 -9.52 -15.14 4.11
CA HIS A 379 -10.16 -15.34 5.40
C HIS A 379 -9.23 -15.01 6.54
N ALA A 380 -9.80 -14.47 7.61
CA ALA A 380 -9.16 -14.16 8.87
C ALA A 380 -10.02 -14.63 10.04
N GLY A 381 -9.40 -14.71 11.21
CA GLY A 381 -10.07 -15.10 12.46
C GLY A 381 -9.99 -16.59 12.78
N GLY A 382 -10.36 -16.92 14.01
CA GLY A 382 -10.18 -18.25 14.60
C GLY A 382 -10.79 -19.41 13.82
N GLY A 383 -11.89 -19.18 13.10
CA GLY A 383 -12.54 -20.20 12.27
C GLY A 383 -11.67 -20.66 11.09
N GLY A 384 -10.77 -19.81 10.58
CA GLY A 384 -9.81 -20.16 9.52
C GLY A 384 -8.82 -21.26 9.91
N ARG A 385 -8.59 -21.45 11.20
CA ARG A 385 -7.71 -22.49 11.74
C ARG A 385 -8.34 -23.89 11.79
N ASN A 386 -9.64 -24.01 11.45
CA ASN A 386 -10.35 -25.29 11.42
C ASN A 386 -10.30 -25.89 10.00
N PRO A 387 -9.47 -26.94 9.75
CA PRO A 387 -9.31 -27.50 8.41
C PRO A 387 -10.59 -28.10 7.83
N ALA A 388 -11.46 -28.66 8.68
CA ALA A 388 -12.74 -29.21 8.24
C ALA A 388 -13.67 -28.09 7.73
N TRP A 389 -13.76 -26.99 8.47
CA TRP A 389 -14.54 -25.84 8.04
C TRP A 389 -14.00 -25.26 6.73
N MET A 390 -12.67 -25.18 6.59
CA MET A 390 -12.05 -24.68 5.35
C MET A 390 -12.39 -25.54 4.13
N ARG A 391 -12.39 -26.90 4.27
CA ARG A 391 -12.79 -27.79 3.18
C ARG A 391 -14.26 -27.62 2.80
N VAL A 392 -15.16 -27.50 3.80
CA VAL A 392 -16.61 -27.28 3.59
C VAL A 392 -16.83 -25.94 2.86
N ARG A 393 -16.18 -24.87 3.30
CA ARG A 393 -16.26 -23.55 2.65
C ARG A 393 -15.76 -23.56 1.21
N ALA A 394 -14.62 -24.23 0.95
CA ALA A 394 -14.07 -24.33 -0.40
C ALA A 394 -15.07 -24.98 -1.38
N ARG A 395 -15.77 -26.04 -0.92
CA ARG A 395 -16.84 -26.67 -1.68
C ARG A 395 -18.04 -25.75 -1.90
N ALA A 396 -18.49 -25.06 -0.86
CA ALA A 396 -19.68 -24.21 -0.91
C ALA A 396 -19.50 -22.97 -1.78
N LEU A 397 -18.33 -22.33 -1.70
CA LEU A 397 -18.04 -21.08 -2.40
C LEU A 397 -17.57 -21.29 -3.84
N GLY A 398 -16.91 -22.42 -4.13
CA GLY A 398 -16.45 -22.77 -5.48
C GLY A 398 -15.36 -21.81 -6.06
N VAL A 399 -14.70 -21.04 -5.20
CA VAL A 399 -13.62 -20.11 -5.56
C VAL A 399 -12.38 -20.36 -4.70
N PRO A 400 -11.18 -19.93 -5.13
CA PRO A 400 -9.97 -20.05 -4.32
C PRO A 400 -10.12 -19.40 -2.95
N LEU A 401 -9.77 -20.14 -1.89
CA LEU A 401 -9.66 -19.64 -0.52
C LEU A 401 -8.17 -19.51 -0.17
N THR A 402 -7.80 -18.37 0.39
CA THR A 402 -6.43 -18.08 0.82
C THR A 402 -6.43 -17.40 2.18
N ASP A 403 -5.37 -17.59 2.95
CA ASP A 403 -5.19 -16.86 4.21
C ASP A 403 -5.07 -15.35 3.93
N ALA A 404 -5.52 -14.55 4.88
CA ALA A 404 -5.20 -13.14 4.91
C ALA A 404 -3.68 -12.95 5.05
N TRP A 405 -3.14 -11.87 4.48
CA TRP A 405 -1.72 -11.54 4.66
C TRP A 405 -1.38 -11.22 6.11
N SER A 406 -2.31 -10.54 6.78
CA SER A 406 -2.23 -10.26 8.20
C SER A 406 -3.63 -10.28 8.79
N GLU A 407 -3.76 -10.73 10.03
CA GLU A 407 -4.98 -10.62 10.83
C GLU A 407 -5.05 -9.26 11.57
N GLU A 408 -3.97 -8.46 11.55
CA GLU A 408 -3.87 -7.18 12.23
C GLU A 408 -4.35 -6.02 11.35
N ALA A 409 -5.38 -5.30 11.78
CA ALA A 409 -5.89 -4.11 11.09
C ALA A 409 -4.79 -3.05 10.88
N ALA A 410 -3.91 -2.86 11.87
CA ALA A 410 -2.77 -1.97 11.79
C ALA A 410 -1.87 -2.24 10.56
N ALA A 411 -1.72 -3.52 10.13
CA ALA A 411 -0.99 -3.86 8.92
C ALA A 411 -1.73 -3.40 7.65
N GLY A 412 -3.06 -3.43 7.66
CA GLY A 412 -3.88 -2.87 6.59
C GLY A 412 -3.77 -1.36 6.50
N THR A 413 -3.77 -0.68 7.65
CA THR A 413 -3.58 0.77 7.75
C THR A 413 -2.20 1.20 7.28
N ALA A 414 -1.16 0.43 7.58
CA ALA A 414 0.19 0.66 7.07
C ALA A 414 0.25 0.69 5.53
N ARG A 415 -0.63 -0.03 4.84
CA ARG A 415 -0.71 0.04 3.36
C ARG A 415 -1.09 1.42 2.86
N LEU A 416 -1.95 2.14 3.59
CA LEU A 416 -2.33 3.51 3.26
C LEU A 416 -1.15 4.48 3.45
N ALA A 417 -0.30 4.25 4.45
CA ALA A 417 0.93 5.01 4.62
C ALA A 417 1.92 4.80 3.45
N TRP A 418 2.03 3.59 2.92
CA TRP A 418 2.79 3.32 1.70
C TRP A 418 2.17 3.98 0.47
N GLN A 419 0.85 3.95 0.35
CA GLN A 419 0.13 4.63 -0.74
C GLN A 419 0.44 6.13 -0.75
N ALA A 420 0.49 6.78 0.42
CA ALA A 420 0.88 8.18 0.54
C ALA A 420 2.31 8.47 0.04
N LEU A 421 3.20 7.48 0.06
CA LEU A 421 4.54 7.53 -0.50
C LEU A 421 4.60 7.15 -1.99
N GLY A 422 3.44 6.90 -2.64
CA GLY A 422 3.37 6.44 -4.02
C GLY A 422 3.77 4.97 -4.23
N VAL A 423 3.75 4.16 -3.16
CA VAL A 423 4.10 2.73 -3.20
C VAL A 423 2.85 1.89 -3.00
N THR A 424 2.55 1.02 -3.97
CA THR A 424 1.47 0.04 -3.84
C THR A 424 2.02 -1.22 -3.20
N ILE A 425 1.64 -1.49 -1.95
CA ILE A 425 2.07 -2.71 -1.24
C ILE A 425 1.34 -3.95 -1.76
N GLY A 426 2.09 -5.05 -1.71
CA GLY A 426 1.59 -6.40 -1.72
C GLY A 426 0.78 -6.69 -2.96
N ALA A 427 1.30 -6.35 -4.09
CA ALA A 427 1.06 -7.10 -5.28
C ALA A 427 1.53 -8.55 -4.99
N HIS A 428 0.83 -9.57 -5.50
CA HIS A 428 1.37 -10.93 -5.52
C HIS A 428 2.85 -10.87 -5.92
N PRO A 429 3.73 -11.72 -5.37
CA PRO A 429 5.06 -11.80 -5.91
C PRO A 429 4.92 -11.82 -7.42
N GLY A 430 5.69 -10.98 -8.10
CA GLY A 430 5.57 -10.81 -9.53
C GLY A 430 5.60 -12.18 -10.20
N ARG A 431 4.80 -12.38 -11.22
CA ARG A 431 4.79 -13.61 -11.99
C ARG A 431 5.38 -13.38 -13.35
N LEU A 432 6.29 -14.24 -13.75
CA LEU A 432 6.82 -14.26 -15.10
C LEU A 432 5.89 -15.07 -16.02
N ARG A 433 5.57 -14.50 -17.16
CA ARG A 433 4.83 -15.15 -18.25
C ARG A 433 5.80 -15.40 -19.41
N PRO A 434 6.25 -16.64 -19.63
CA PRO A 434 7.13 -16.96 -20.74
C PRO A 434 6.54 -16.53 -22.08
N ARG A 435 7.37 -15.95 -22.93
CA ARG A 435 7.10 -15.58 -24.32
C ARG A 435 8.15 -16.19 -25.23
N ARG A 436 7.80 -16.41 -26.49
CA ARG A 436 8.68 -17.08 -27.45
C ARG A 436 9.73 -16.15 -28.04
N GLY A 437 9.40 -14.86 -28.14
CA GLY A 437 10.26 -13.82 -28.69
C GLY A 437 9.61 -12.44 -28.67
N LEU A 438 10.39 -11.42 -29.02
CA LEU A 438 9.90 -10.05 -29.06
C LEU A 438 8.72 -9.85 -30.05
N GLY A 439 8.68 -10.61 -31.13
CA GLY A 439 7.59 -10.56 -32.11
C GLY A 439 6.21 -10.92 -31.57
N GLU A 440 6.15 -11.69 -30.47
CA GLU A 440 4.89 -11.96 -29.77
C GLU A 440 4.40 -10.72 -29.01
N LEU A 441 5.32 -9.97 -28.39
CA LEU A 441 5.04 -8.77 -27.61
C LEU A 441 4.84 -7.51 -28.50
N ALA A 442 5.50 -7.45 -29.64
CA ALA A 442 5.47 -6.33 -30.58
C ALA A 442 4.08 -5.99 -31.14
N LYS A 443 3.08 -6.86 -30.93
CA LYS A 443 1.70 -6.64 -31.34
C LYS A 443 0.93 -5.71 -30.38
N ASP A 444 1.40 -5.62 -29.14
CA ASP A 444 0.71 -4.94 -28.05
C ASP A 444 1.41 -3.63 -27.65
N PHE A 445 2.65 -3.40 -28.16
CA PHE A 445 3.47 -2.26 -27.75
C PHE A 445 4.10 -1.54 -28.95
N ASP A 446 4.02 -0.22 -28.94
CA ASP A 446 4.62 0.65 -29.97
C ASP A 446 5.97 1.22 -29.56
N VAL A 447 6.31 1.17 -28.27
CA VAL A 447 7.55 1.73 -27.71
C VAL A 447 8.25 0.75 -26.80
N LEU A 448 9.55 0.55 -27.01
CA LEU A 448 10.43 -0.18 -26.10
C LEU A 448 11.32 0.80 -25.34
N LEU A 449 11.35 0.68 -24.02
CA LEU A 449 12.39 1.25 -23.15
C LEU A 449 13.32 0.12 -22.76
N LEU A 450 14.51 0.09 -23.37
CA LEU A 450 15.38 -1.08 -23.38
C LEU A 450 16.63 -0.83 -22.54
N ASP A 451 16.94 -1.70 -21.58
CA ASP A 451 18.23 -1.68 -20.92
C ASP A 451 19.35 -2.03 -21.91
N GLN A 452 20.55 -1.56 -21.58
CA GLN A 452 21.72 -1.68 -22.44
C GLN A 452 22.54 -2.94 -22.11
N PHE A 453 23.14 -2.97 -20.91
CA PHE A 453 24.07 -4.01 -20.49
C PHE A 453 23.32 -5.20 -19.91
N GLY A 454 23.67 -6.41 -20.31
CA GLY A 454 22.90 -7.60 -19.90
C GLY A 454 21.68 -7.88 -20.77
N THR A 455 21.26 -6.90 -21.57
CA THR A 455 20.06 -6.93 -22.42
C THR A 455 20.42 -6.92 -23.91
N MET A 456 21.18 -5.95 -24.37
CA MET A 456 21.63 -5.85 -25.77
C MET A 456 22.98 -6.55 -25.99
N HIS A 457 23.87 -6.49 -25.01
CA HIS A 457 25.24 -6.97 -25.08
C HIS A 457 25.81 -7.30 -23.69
N ASP A 458 26.90 -8.08 -23.67
CA ASP A 458 27.65 -8.48 -22.48
C ASP A 458 28.78 -7.50 -22.10
N GLY A 459 28.89 -6.37 -22.80
CA GLY A 459 29.94 -5.38 -22.67
C GLY A 459 31.03 -5.49 -23.73
N GLN A 460 31.19 -6.65 -24.34
CA GLN A 460 32.19 -6.94 -25.41
C GLN A 460 31.53 -7.32 -26.73
N ARG A 461 30.42 -8.05 -26.68
CA ARG A 461 29.71 -8.58 -27.85
C ARG A 461 28.20 -8.39 -27.71
N PRO A 462 27.49 -8.19 -28.83
CA PRO A 462 26.04 -8.21 -28.83
C PRO A 462 25.53 -9.63 -28.52
N TYR A 463 24.39 -9.70 -27.83
CA TYR A 463 23.70 -10.98 -27.67
C TYR A 463 23.14 -11.47 -29.01
N PRO A 464 23.16 -12.79 -29.29
CA PRO A 464 22.63 -13.37 -30.52
C PRO A 464 21.17 -12.97 -30.73
N GLY A 465 20.82 -12.47 -31.92
CA GLY A 465 19.44 -12.10 -32.28
C GLY A 465 18.99 -10.70 -31.83
N ALA A 466 19.68 -10.04 -30.88
CA ALA A 466 19.25 -8.77 -30.35
C ALA A 466 19.15 -7.67 -31.43
N ALA A 467 20.18 -7.53 -32.28
CA ALA A 467 20.15 -6.55 -33.37
C ALA A 467 19.02 -6.81 -34.38
N ASP A 468 18.80 -8.09 -34.77
CA ASP A 468 17.72 -8.44 -35.71
C ASP A 468 16.33 -8.19 -35.10
N ALA A 469 16.13 -8.51 -33.82
CA ALA A 469 14.86 -8.27 -33.13
C ALA A 469 14.50 -6.77 -33.07
N LEU A 470 15.48 -5.93 -32.72
CA LEU A 470 15.27 -4.47 -32.66
C LEU A 470 15.05 -3.86 -34.03
N ARG A 471 15.79 -4.30 -35.05
CA ARG A 471 15.58 -3.87 -36.43
C ARG A 471 14.16 -4.20 -36.89
N ARG A 472 13.68 -5.43 -36.70
CA ARG A 472 12.31 -5.84 -37.08
C ARG A 472 11.24 -5.05 -36.34
N PHE A 473 11.42 -4.81 -35.05
CA PHE A 473 10.48 -4.00 -34.28
C PHE A 473 10.36 -2.57 -34.87
N ARG A 474 11.49 -1.95 -35.20
CA ARG A 474 11.50 -0.62 -35.81
C ARG A 474 11.00 -0.59 -37.24
N GLU A 475 11.26 -1.62 -38.05
CA GLU A 475 10.69 -1.77 -39.40
C GLU A 475 9.17 -1.91 -39.36
N GLY A 476 8.62 -2.44 -38.26
CA GLY A 476 7.17 -2.48 -37.97
C GLY A 476 6.59 -1.15 -37.51
N GLY A 477 7.39 -0.07 -37.43
CA GLY A 477 6.93 1.26 -36.99
C GLY A 477 7.15 1.54 -35.50
N GLY A 478 7.68 0.60 -34.74
CA GLY A 478 7.95 0.76 -33.30
C GLY A 478 9.13 1.69 -33.03
N LYS A 479 9.11 2.34 -31.85
CA LYS A 479 10.22 3.19 -31.35
C LYS A 479 11.01 2.47 -30.28
N VAL A 480 12.33 2.65 -30.24
CA VAL A 480 13.22 2.07 -29.25
C VAL A 480 14.06 3.17 -28.59
N VAL A 481 13.93 3.29 -27.26
CA VAL A 481 14.78 4.17 -26.45
C VAL A 481 15.60 3.30 -25.52
N VAL A 482 16.92 3.40 -25.61
CA VAL A 482 17.85 2.66 -24.75
C VAL A 482 18.04 3.43 -23.44
N LEU A 483 17.92 2.71 -22.31
CA LEU A 483 18.13 3.21 -20.95
C LEU A 483 19.49 2.76 -20.41
N SER A 484 20.16 3.63 -19.65
CA SER A 484 21.42 3.27 -18.98
C SER A 484 21.58 3.98 -17.65
N ASN A 485 22.10 3.28 -16.65
CA ASN A 485 22.52 3.88 -15.38
C ASN A 485 23.85 4.62 -15.46
N SER A 486 24.42 4.77 -16.66
CA SER A 486 25.65 5.52 -16.89
C SER A 486 25.47 7.00 -16.55
N ALA A 487 26.45 7.59 -15.87
CA ALA A 487 26.53 9.05 -15.70
C ALA A 487 26.98 9.79 -16.96
N LYS A 488 27.56 9.11 -17.96
CA LYS A 488 27.99 9.71 -19.23
C LYS A 488 26.78 10.07 -20.09
N PRO A 489 26.89 11.12 -20.93
CA PRO A 489 25.84 11.50 -21.86
C PRO A 489 25.37 10.34 -22.77
N GLY A 490 24.12 10.41 -23.20
CA GLY A 490 23.54 9.42 -24.13
C GLY A 490 24.29 9.36 -25.46
N ALA A 491 24.88 10.46 -25.92
CA ALA A 491 25.72 10.53 -27.13
C ALA A 491 26.94 9.58 -27.03
N ASP A 492 27.63 9.56 -25.90
CA ASP A 492 28.79 8.70 -25.67
C ASP A 492 28.42 7.23 -25.64
N ASN A 493 27.26 6.91 -24.99
CA ASN A 493 26.71 5.55 -24.98
C ASN A 493 26.27 5.13 -26.38
N ARG A 494 25.69 6.03 -27.18
CA ARG A 494 25.37 5.77 -28.59
C ARG A 494 26.63 5.41 -29.39
N ALA A 495 27.73 6.17 -29.22
CA ALA A 495 29.01 5.89 -29.90
C ALA A 495 29.60 4.51 -29.47
N ARG A 496 29.42 4.11 -28.21
CA ARG A 496 29.81 2.79 -27.72
C ARG A 496 28.98 1.69 -28.36
N LEU A 497 27.65 1.84 -28.41
CA LEU A 497 26.73 0.88 -29.03
C LEU A 497 27.04 0.69 -30.53
N ALA A 498 27.42 1.76 -31.22
CA ALA A 498 27.82 1.69 -32.63
C ALA A 498 29.05 0.78 -32.85
N LYS A 499 30.02 0.78 -31.93
CA LYS A 499 31.19 -0.12 -31.98
C LYS A 499 30.79 -1.60 -31.76
N LEU A 500 29.66 -1.84 -31.14
CA LEU A 500 29.07 -3.19 -30.89
C LEU A 500 28.08 -3.61 -32.01
N GLY A 501 27.96 -2.82 -33.09
CA GLY A 501 27.11 -3.11 -34.23
C GLY A 501 25.66 -2.63 -34.12
N PHE A 502 25.32 -1.82 -33.10
CA PHE A 502 24.03 -1.20 -32.99
C PHE A 502 24.04 0.24 -33.49
N ASP A 503 23.23 0.55 -34.46
CA ASP A 503 23.14 1.89 -35.10
C ASP A 503 21.70 2.43 -35.10
N GLY A 504 21.46 3.52 -35.83
CA GLY A 504 20.14 4.14 -35.94
C GLY A 504 19.03 3.25 -36.50
N ARG A 505 19.32 2.03 -37.00
CA ARG A 505 18.30 1.04 -37.42
C ARG A 505 17.75 0.25 -36.25
N HIS A 506 18.42 0.29 -35.09
CA HIS A 506 18.11 -0.54 -33.93
C HIS A 506 17.45 0.26 -32.81
N PHE A 507 17.73 1.57 -32.70
CA PHE A 507 17.14 2.44 -31.68
C PHE A 507 17.09 3.92 -32.13
N ASP A 508 16.18 4.68 -31.53
CA ASP A 508 15.95 6.11 -31.82
C ASP A 508 16.78 7.01 -30.93
N ALA A 509 16.79 6.71 -29.62
CA ALA A 509 17.48 7.51 -28.61
C ALA A 509 18.20 6.64 -27.58
N VAL A 510 19.17 7.23 -26.92
CA VAL A 510 19.80 6.69 -25.70
C VAL A 510 19.63 7.74 -24.60
N VAL A 511 19.07 7.33 -23.48
CA VAL A 511 18.84 8.17 -22.30
C VAL A 511 19.56 7.56 -21.11
N THR A 512 20.37 8.38 -20.45
CA THR A 512 21.20 7.95 -19.34
C THR A 512 20.76 8.58 -18.01
N SER A 513 21.23 7.99 -16.93
CA SER A 513 21.11 8.57 -15.59
C SER A 513 21.73 9.98 -15.53
N GLY A 514 22.87 10.18 -16.21
CA GLY A 514 23.50 11.50 -16.36
C GLY A 514 22.62 12.51 -17.08
N ASP A 515 21.96 12.11 -18.18
CA ASP A 515 21.03 12.98 -18.90
C ASP A 515 19.83 13.38 -18.03
N ALA A 516 19.27 12.44 -17.27
CA ALA A 516 18.15 12.71 -16.35
C ALA A 516 18.56 13.67 -15.22
N ALA A 517 19.76 13.51 -14.68
CA ALA A 517 20.32 14.40 -13.67
C ALA A 517 20.54 15.82 -14.25
N LEU A 518 21.13 15.92 -15.46
CA LEU A 518 21.36 17.17 -16.16
C LEU A 518 20.03 17.90 -16.47
N ALA A 519 19.00 17.18 -16.91
CA ALA A 519 17.67 17.74 -17.12
C ALA A 519 17.10 18.31 -15.81
N ALA A 520 17.21 17.59 -14.71
CA ALA A 520 16.74 18.04 -13.40
C ALA A 520 17.47 19.31 -12.90
N MET A 521 18.77 19.45 -13.20
CA MET A 521 19.56 20.67 -12.91
C MET A 521 19.05 21.85 -13.71
N ARG A 522 18.88 21.68 -15.03
CA ARG A 522 18.41 22.73 -15.95
C ARG A 522 17.00 23.21 -15.59
N ASP A 523 16.14 22.32 -15.17
CA ASP A 523 14.78 22.61 -14.68
C ASP A 523 14.77 23.26 -13.28
N GLY A 524 15.93 23.40 -12.63
CA GLY A 524 16.06 23.97 -11.30
C GLY A 524 15.47 23.11 -10.15
N ARG A 525 15.11 21.86 -10.41
CA ARG A 525 14.49 20.95 -9.44
C ARG A 525 15.41 20.55 -8.29
N LEU A 526 16.73 20.69 -8.44
CA LEU A 526 17.74 20.27 -7.45
C LEU A 526 18.19 21.40 -6.51
N GLY A 527 17.57 22.58 -6.60
CA GLY A 527 17.85 23.70 -5.72
C GLY A 527 19.17 24.44 -6.04
N ARG A 528 19.57 25.34 -5.13
CA ARG A 528 20.68 26.29 -5.36
C ARG A 528 22.05 25.63 -5.49
N ALA A 529 22.27 24.50 -4.82
CA ALA A 529 23.56 23.81 -4.81
C ALA A 529 23.95 23.20 -6.17
N PHE A 530 23.01 23.08 -7.11
CA PHE A 530 23.20 22.51 -8.44
C PHE A 530 22.85 23.51 -9.58
N ARG A 531 23.08 24.82 -9.37
CA ARG A 531 22.88 25.87 -10.37
C ARG A 531 24.21 26.44 -10.87
N ALA A 532 24.16 27.17 -11.96
CA ALA A 532 25.32 27.91 -12.48
C ALA A 532 26.01 28.76 -11.41
N GLY A 533 27.31 28.69 -11.34
CA GLY A 533 28.15 29.38 -10.37
C GLY A 533 28.35 28.67 -9.03
N ALA A 534 27.57 27.60 -8.73
CA ALA A 534 27.75 26.80 -7.51
C ALA A 534 29.11 26.10 -7.50
N LYS A 535 29.71 25.96 -6.31
CA LYS A 535 30.98 25.24 -6.11
C LYS A 535 30.72 23.75 -6.00
N VAL A 536 31.00 23.00 -7.03
CA VAL A 536 30.70 21.58 -7.13
C VAL A 536 31.98 20.76 -7.23
N HIS A 537 32.08 19.69 -6.47
CA HIS A 537 33.05 18.64 -6.67
C HIS A 537 32.48 17.55 -7.57
N LEU A 538 33.11 17.31 -8.73
CA LEU A 538 32.75 16.22 -9.64
C LEU A 538 33.66 15.02 -9.34
N SER A 539 33.12 14.00 -8.73
CA SER A 539 33.81 12.74 -8.41
C SER A 539 33.51 11.70 -9.47
N GLY A 540 34.50 11.36 -10.27
CA GLY A 540 34.41 10.42 -11.39
C GLY A 540 35.77 9.96 -11.85
N LYS A 541 35.83 9.30 -13.01
CA LYS A 541 37.06 8.87 -13.62
C LYS A 541 37.82 10.07 -14.18
N PRO A 542 39.14 10.21 -13.92
CA PRO A 542 39.93 11.27 -14.48
C PRO A 542 39.87 11.29 -16.01
N GLY A 543 39.67 12.47 -16.59
CA GLY A 543 39.61 12.66 -18.05
C GLY A 543 38.28 12.31 -18.71
N ASP A 544 37.31 11.74 -17.98
CA ASP A 544 35.95 11.52 -18.50
C ASP A 544 35.11 12.82 -18.46
N ASP A 545 34.41 13.10 -19.57
CA ASP A 545 33.37 14.14 -19.59
C ASP A 545 31.99 13.51 -19.29
N TYR A 546 31.32 14.06 -18.31
CA TYR A 546 29.97 13.65 -17.92
C TYR A 546 28.89 14.65 -18.35
N GLY A 547 29.26 15.69 -19.12
CA GLY A 547 28.37 16.72 -19.64
C GLY A 547 27.91 17.77 -18.62
N PHE A 548 28.22 17.60 -17.32
CA PHE A 548 27.78 18.51 -16.25
C PHE A 548 28.42 19.89 -16.32
N GLY A 549 29.57 20.06 -17.02
CA GLY A 549 30.20 21.35 -17.26
C GLY A 549 29.29 22.35 -17.98
N SER A 550 28.31 21.87 -18.76
CA SER A 550 27.33 22.71 -19.47
C SER A 550 26.36 23.48 -18.54
N VAL A 551 26.30 23.14 -17.25
CA VAL A 551 25.51 23.89 -16.26
C VAL A 551 26.23 25.15 -15.79
N GLY A 552 27.56 25.27 -15.99
CA GLY A 552 28.34 26.41 -15.57
C GLY A 552 28.76 26.38 -14.09
N PHE A 553 29.02 25.19 -13.54
CA PHE A 553 29.57 25.02 -12.20
C PHE A 553 31.01 25.58 -12.07
N ARG A 554 31.34 25.96 -10.85
CA ARG A 554 32.73 26.15 -10.42
C ARG A 554 33.24 24.84 -9.84
N LEU A 555 34.04 24.09 -10.62
CA LEU A 555 34.62 22.84 -10.13
C LEU A 555 35.70 23.16 -9.07
N VAL A 556 35.61 22.46 -7.92
CA VAL A 556 36.49 22.68 -6.76
C VAL A 556 36.88 21.37 -6.14
N GLU A 557 37.95 21.41 -5.31
CA GLU A 557 38.34 20.28 -4.48
C GLU A 557 37.26 19.95 -3.42
N PRO A 558 37.18 18.71 -2.90
CA PRO A 558 36.13 18.25 -1.95
C PRO A 558 35.94 19.20 -0.77
N ALA A 559 37.00 19.66 -0.15
CA ALA A 559 36.95 20.52 1.05
C ALA A 559 36.23 21.87 0.82
N ALA A 560 36.23 22.39 -0.42
CA ALA A 560 35.67 23.69 -0.76
C ALA A 560 34.26 23.60 -1.40
N CYS A 561 33.70 22.41 -1.59
CA CYS A 561 32.45 22.21 -2.32
C CYS A 561 31.20 22.52 -1.51
N GLU A 562 30.14 22.96 -2.21
CA GLU A 562 28.77 23.16 -1.74
C GLU A 562 27.85 22.01 -2.15
N ALA A 563 28.29 21.21 -3.17
CA ALA A 563 27.62 20.00 -3.63
C ALA A 563 28.62 19.03 -4.23
N ILE A 564 28.31 17.76 -4.24
CA ILE A 564 29.07 16.69 -4.89
C ILE A 564 28.23 16.08 -6.01
N ILE A 565 28.83 15.85 -7.18
CA ILE A 565 28.27 14.98 -8.23
C ILE A 565 29.12 13.71 -8.24
N LEU A 566 28.53 12.58 -7.89
CA LEU A 566 29.16 11.28 -7.90
C LEU A 566 28.79 10.54 -9.19
N ALA A 567 29.69 10.59 -10.17
CA ALA A 567 29.46 10.08 -11.51
C ALA A 567 30.00 8.66 -11.74
N ALA A 568 31.10 8.29 -11.10
CA ALA A 568 31.69 6.97 -11.17
C ALA A 568 32.55 6.66 -9.94
N SER A 569 32.85 5.38 -9.71
CA SER A 569 33.94 4.99 -8.82
C SER A 569 35.28 5.24 -9.49
N TRP A 570 36.34 5.48 -8.70
CA TRP A 570 37.68 5.71 -9.20
C TRP A 570 38.24 4.44 -9.90
N GLU A 571 39.19 4.67 -10.80
CA GLU A 571 39.81 3.67 -11.68
C GLU A 571 40.66 2.62 -10.96
N PRO A 572 41.01 1.52 -11.68
CA PRO A 572 41.99 0.55 -11.20
C PRO A 572 43.29 1.25 -10.76
N GLY A 573 43.72 0.95 -9.52
CA GLY A 573 44.89 1.58 -8.88
C GLY A 573 44.55 2.57 -7.77
N ARG A 574 43.29 3.03 -7.67
CA ARG A 574 42.79 3.76 -6.53
C ARG A 574 41.62 3.00 -5.92
N SER A 575 41.63 2.85 -4.60
CA SER A 575 40.54 2.17 -3.89
C SER A 575 39.29 3.06 -3.84
N TRP A 576 38.12 2.47 -4.07
CA TRP A 576 36.84 3.15 -3.83
C TRP A 576 36.72 3.64 -2.37
N ARG A 577 37.43 2.99 -1.40
CA ARG A 577 37.49 3.45 0.00
C ARG A 577 38.29 4.75 0.14
N GLU A 578 39.33 4.96 -0.68
CA GLU A 578 40.05 6.24 -0.72
C GLU A 578 39.17 7.35 -1.30
N GLN A 579 38.29 7.02 -2.23
CA GLN A 579 37.27 7.96 -2.73
C GLN A 579 36.29 8.34 -1.62
N VAL A 580 35.80 7.38 -0.83
CA VAL A 580 34.97 7.63 0.34
C VAL A 580 35.69 8.53 1.33
N ALA A 581 36.97 8.22 1.65
CA ALA A 581 37.77 9.02 2.58
C ALA A 581 37.97 10.46 2.11
N ALA A 582 38.21 10.68 0.81
CA ALA A 582 38.36 12.02 0.23
C ALA A 582 37.07 12.86 0.28
N LEU A 583 35.89 12.19 0.29
CA LEU A 583 34.58 12.84 0.34
C LEU A 583 33.95 12.85 1.74
N ALA A 584 34.63 12.27 2.74
CA ALA A 584 34.10 12.11 4.10
C ALA A 584 33.84 13.45 4.80
N GLU A 585 34.75 14.40 4.69
CA GLU A 585 34.63 15.72 5.32
C GLU A 585 33.40 16.51 4.78
N PRO A 586 33.23 16.72 3.45
CA PRO A 586 32.03 17.37 2.95
C PRO A 586 30.75 16.56 3.22
N ALA A 587 30.81 15.24 3.24
CA ALA A 587 29.68 14.38 3.62
C ALA A 587 29.24 14.66 5.08
N ALA A 588 30.17 14.70 6.02
CA ALA A 588 29.90 14.99 7.42
C ALA A 588 29.33 16.42 7.63
N ARG A 589 29.68 17.38 6.78
CA ARG A 589 29.07 18.72 6.76
C ARG A 589 27.62 18.73 6.22
N GLY A 590 27.10 17.58 5.75
CA GLY A 590 25.77 17.46 5.15
C GLY A 590 25.64 18.07 3.76
N VAL A 591 26.75 18.15 3.03
CA VAL A 591 26.77 18.62 1.63
C VAL A 591 25.92 17.66 0.77
N PRO A 592 25.00 18.16 -0.08
CA PRO A 592 24.18 17.31 -0.93
C PRO A 592 25.05 16.57 -1.97
N VAL A 593 24.81 15.28 -2.10
CA VAL A 593 25.51 14.39 -3.05
C VAL A 593 24.53 13.91 -4.11
N LEU A 594 24.70 14.33 -5.34
CA LEU A 594 23.97 13.82 -6.49
C LEU A 594 24.64 12.54 -6.97
N VAL A 595 23.92 11.44 -6.97
CA VAL A 595 24.41 10.14 -7.44
C VAL A 595 23.92 9.93 -8.87
N ALA A 596 24.80 10.21 -9.83
CA ALA A 596 24.49 10.14 -11.26
C ALA A 596 24.67 8.73 -11.85
N ASN A 597 25.24 7.79 -11.10
CA ASN A 597 25.29 6.37 -11.40
C ASN A 597 24.88 5.59 -10.14
N PRO A 598 23.67 5.00 -10.09
CA PRO A 598 23.16 4.35 -8.90
C PRO A 598 23.64 2.91 -8.68
N ASP A 599 24.37 2.32 -9.65
CA ASP A 599 24.79 0.92 -9.56
C ASP A 599 25.72 0.71 -8.36
N LEU A 600 25.40 -0.30 -7.54
CA LEU A 600 26.22 -0.66 -6.39
C LEU A 600 27.48 -1.41 -6.80
N GLU A 601 27.40 -2.16 -7.88
CA GLU A 601 28.46 -3.00 -8.42
C GLU A 601 28.61 -2.76 -9.92
N MET A 602 29.81 -3.01 -10.42
CA MET A 602 30.13 -3.00 -11.86
C MET A 602 30.96 -4.21 -12.21
N LEU A 603 30.70 -4.77 -13.38
CA LEU A 603 31.53 -5.83 -13.94
C LEU A 603 32.77 -5.23 -14.62
N THR A 604 33.93 -5.72 -14.25
CA THR A 604 35.22 -5.36 -14.88
C THR A 604 35.91 -6.64 -15.39
N PRO A 605 36.93 -6.52 -16.25
CA PRO A 605 37.69 -7.71 -16.68
C PRO A 605 38.30 -8.52 -15.53
N GLU A 606 38.55 -7.89 -14.39
CA GLU A 606 39.10 -8.50 -13.18
C GLU A 606 38.01 -9.00 -12.21
N GLY A 607 36.73 -8.92 -12.58
CA GLY A 607 35.58 -9.35 -11.77
C GLY A 607 34.67 -8.22 -11.30
N VAL A 608 33.77 -8.52 -10.38
CA VAL A 608 32.82 -7.56 -9.82
C VAL A 608 33.52 -6.59 -8.88
N ARG A 609 33.28 -5.28 -9.08
CA ARG A 609 33.81 -4.19 -8.23
C ARG A 609 32.70 -3.25 -7.75
N PRO A 610 32.88 -2.60 -6.59
CA PRO A 610 31.99 -1.52 -6.16
C PRO A 610 31.92 -0.37 -7.16
N SER A 611 30.72 0.09 -7.45
CA SER A 611 30.44 1.23 -8.33
C SER A 611 30.13 2.51 -7.52
N ALA A 612 29.74 3.58 -8.18
CA ALA A 612 29.42 4.86 -7.56
C ALA A 612 28.32 4.77 -6.51
N GLY A 613 27.32 3.93 -6.72
CA GLY A 613 26.27 3.70 -5.73
C GLY A 613 26.77 3.12 -4.40
N ALA A 614 27.81 2.26 -4.43
CA ALA A 614 28.44 1.76 -3.21
C ALA A 614 29.18 2.88 -2.44
N VAL A 615 29.87 3.76 -3.16
CA VAL A 615 30.51 4.96 -2.57
C VAL A 615 29.44 5.84 -1.92
N ALA A 616 28.34 6.10 -2.62
CA ALA A 616 27.21 6.90 -2.10
C ALA A 616 26.66 6.35 -0.78
N ARG A 617 26.47 5.04 -0.69
CA ARG A 617 25.98 4.38 0.53
C ARG A 617 26.91 4.58 1.75
N GLU A 618 28.22 4.57 1.54
CA GLU A 618 29.16 4.87 2.63
C GLU A 618 29.13 6.35 3.02
N LEU A 619 28.98 7.26 2.05
CA LEU A 619 28.84 8.69 2.36
C LEU A 619 27.54 9.00 3.11
N GLU A 620 26.45 8.26 2.83
CA GLU A 620 25.19 8.37 3.57
C GLU A 620 25.39 8.06 5.07
N LYS A 621 26.18 7.03 5.39
CA LYS A 621 26.51 6.68 6.78
C LYS A 621 27.30 7.79 7.50
N LEU A 622 27.99 8.63 6.74
CA LEU A 622 28.77 9.76 7.25
C LEU A 622 27.93 11.06 7.34
N GLY A 623 26.65 11.02 6.95
CA GLY A 623 25.73 12.15 7.06
C GLY A 623 25.41 12.87 5.74
N ALA A 624 25.91 12.38 4.60
CA ALA A 624 25.60 12.98 3.30
C ALA A 624 24.10 12.88 2.95
N LYS A 625 23.58 13.95 2.34
CA LYS A 625 22.21 13.97 1.78
C LYS A 625 22.24 13.52 0.32
N LEU A 626 21.79 12.29 0.04
CA LEU A 626 21.85 11.70 -1.28
C LEU A 626 20.64 12.09 -2.16
N ILE A 627 20.92 12.39 -3.41
CA ILE A 627 19.94 12.61 -4.49
C ILE A 627 20.26 11.61 -5.60
N TRP A 628 19.45 10.59 -5.73
CA TRP A 628 19.68 9.49 -6.67
C TRP A 628 19.05 9.74 -8.03
N PHE A 629 19.77 9.36 -9.10
CA PHE A 629 19.28 9.28 -10.48
C PHE A 629 19.55 7.89 -11.07
N GLY A 630 18.73 7.50 -12.05
CA GLY A 630 18.84 6.21 -12.72
C GLY A 630 17.75 5.22 -12.34
N LYS A 631 17.83 4.00 -12.88
CA LYS A 631 16.88 2.92 -12.58
C LYS A 631 17.00 2.51 -11.10
N PRO A 632 15.91 2.23 -10.39
CA PRO A 632 14.51 2.18 -10.82
C PRO A 632 13.72 3.49 -10.59
N LEU A 633 14.36 4.66 -10.58
CA LEU A 633 13.72 5.94 -10.27
C LEU A 633 12.96 6.52 -11.46
N ALA A 634 11.81 7.12 -11.19
CA ALA A 634 10.87 7.61 -12.20
C ALA A 634 11.45 8.72 -13.11
N ASP A 635 12.46 9.47 -12.66
CA ASP A 635 13.07 10.55 -13.44
C ASP A 635 13.70 10.05 -14.75
N LEU A 636 14.38 8.90 -14.73
CA LEU A 636 14.95 8.31 -15.94
C LEU A 636 13.86 7.89 -16.93
N TYR A 637 12.82 7.22 -16.43
CA TYR A 637 11.70 6.77 -17.28
C TYR A 637 10.92 7.94 -17.84
N ARG A 638 10.71 9.01 -17.07
CA ARG A 638 10.10 10.26 -17.58
C ARG A 638 10.94 10.87 -18.70
N THR A 639 12.25 10.97 -18.54
CA THR A 639 13.14 11.49 -19.58
C THR A 639 13.10 10.61 -20.84
N ALA A 640 12.99 9.29 -20.68
CA ALA A 640 12.86 8.36 -21.79
C ALA A 640 11.50 8.46 -22.51
N LEU A 641 10.41 8.64 -21.77
CA LEU A 641 9.08 8.85 -22.36
C LEU A 641 9.02 10.16 -23.16
N LEU A 642 9.66 11.24 -22.66
CA LEU A 642 9.81 12.49 -23.42
C LEU A 642 10.60 12.26 -24.71
N ALA A 643 11.72 11.53 -24.64
CA ALA A 643 12.52 11.17 -25.82
C ALA A 643 11.76 10.29 -26.83
N ALA A 644 10.80 9.49 -26.37
CA ALA A 644 9.90 8.70 -27.21
C ALA A 644 8.73 9.50 -27.80
N GLY A 645 8.52 10.76 -27.38
CA GLY A 645 7.43 11.63 -27.85
C GLY A 645 6.14 11.49 -27.03
N GLU A 646 6.27 11.19 -25.75
CA GLU A 646 5.16 11.05 -24.77
C GLU A 646 4.07 10.06 -25.19
N PRO A 647 4.42 8.79 -25.49
CA PRO A 647 3.44 7.78 -25.91
C PRO A 647 2.45 7.47 -24.80
N ASP A 648 1.31 6.86 -25.17
CA ASP A 648 0.42 6.24 -24.19
C ASP A 648 1.21 5.16 -23.40
N ARG A 649 1.16 5.24 -22.09
CA ARG A 649 1.88 4.30 -21.21
C ARG A 649 1.45 2.84 -21.41
N ALA A 650 0.22 2.60 -21.80
CA ALA A 650 -0.28 1.26 -22.12
C ALA A 650 0.43 0.63 -23.33
N GLN A 651 1.04 1.44 -24.20
CA GLN A 651 1.77 1.00 -25.40
C GLN A 651 3.29 0.96 -25.19
N VAL A 652 3.77 1.09 -23.94
CA VAL A 652 5.20 1.12 -23.60
C VAL A 652 5.60 -0.14 -22.86
N LEU A 653 6.63 -0.83 -23.36
CA LEU A 653 7.22 -2.01 -22.73
C LEU A 653 8.67 -1.69 -22.29
N VAL A 654 8.97 -1.91 -21.02
CA VAL A 654 10.34 -1.88 -20.48
C VAL A 654 10.94 -3.27 -20.61
N ILE A 655 12.14 -3.40 -21.15
CA ILE A 655 12.87 -4.67 -21.27
C ILE A 655 14.24 -4.55 -20.62
N GLY A 656 14.58 -5.46 -19.73
CA GLY A 656 15.88 -5.50 -19.06
C GLY A 656 16.17 -6.85 -18.40
N ASP A 657 17.33 -6.97 -17.78
CA ASP A 657 17.78 -8.21 -17.11
C ASP A 657 17.73 -8.12 -15.57
N SER A 658 17.24 -6.97 -15.01
CA SER A 658 17.24 -6.76 -13.57
C SER A 658 15.81 -6.59 -13.01
N PRO A 659 15.34 -7.50 -12.14
CA PRO A 659 14.09 -7.30 -11.40
C PRO A 659 14.08 -6.02 -10.58
N GLU A 660 15.20 -5.70 -9.90
CA GLU A 660 15.33 -4.59 -8.98
C GLU A 660 15.47 -3.23 -9.68
N HIS A 661 15.97 -3.20 -10.91
CA HIS A 661 16.18 -1.97 -11.67
C HIS A 661 15.13 -1.79 -12.78
N ASP A 662 15.00 -2.77 -13.68
CA ASP A 662 14.17 -2.62 -14.88
C ASP A 662 12.69 -2.84 -14.57
N LEU A 663 12.35 -4.00 -14.00
CA LEU A 663 10.95 -4.25 -13.66
C LEU A 663 10.44 -3.36 -12.52
N ALA A 664 11.27 -3.09 -11.51
CA ALA A 664 10.89 -2.16 -10.45
C ALA A 664 10.68 -0.74 -10.97
N GLY A 665 11.49 -0.31 -11.96
CA GLY A 665 11.31 0.97 -12.61
C GLY A 665 10.07 1.02 -13.51
N ALA A 666 9.79 -0.04 -14.27
CA ALA A 666 8.55 -0.20 -15.03
C ALA A 666 7.33 -0.09 -14.11
N HIS A 667 7.33 -0.86 -13.01
CA HIS A 667 6.27 -0.85 -12.02
C HIS A 667 6.01 0.55 -11.44
N ARG A 668 7.08 1.23 -10.97
CA ARG A 668 6.99 2.59 -10.40
C ARG A 668 6.49 3.63 -11.40
N SER A 669 6.72 3.37 -12.69
CA SER A 669 6.32 4.27 -13.77
C SER A 669 4.97 3.91 -14.38
N GLY A 670 4.29 2.85 -13.91
CA GLY A 670 3.01 2.37 -14.44
C GLY A 670 3.13 1.83 -15.87
N LEU A 671 4.26 1.15 -16.19
CA LEU A 671 4.58 0.60 -17.51
C LEU A 671 4.58 -0.94 -17.46
N ALA A 672 4.32 -1.56 -18.60
CA ALA A 672 4.54 -2.99 -18.78
C ALA A 672 6.04 -3.33 -18.76
N GLY A 673 6.40 -4.55 -18.36
CA GLY A 673 7.79 -4.97 -18.29
C GLY A 673 8.03 -6.39 -18.76
N CYS A 674 9.22 -6.62 -19.30
CA CYS A 674 9.76 -7.91 -19.73
C CYS A 674 11.13 -8.13 -19.13
N LEU A 675 11.31 -9.23 -18.42
CA LEU A 675 12.61 -9.66 -17.89
C LEU A 675 13.28 -10.61 -18.86
N LEU A 676 14.58 -10.43 -19.07
CA LEU A 676 15.39 -11.32 -19.89
C LEU A 676 16.18 -12.33 -19.06
N GLY A 677 16.35 -13.53 -19.57
CA GLY A 677 17.21 -14.59 -19.00
C GLY A 677 18.71 -14.39 -19.27
N THR A 678 19.10 -13.23 -19.80
CA THR A 678 20.49 -12.85 -20.08
C THR A 678 21.08 -12.00 -18.94
N GLY A 679 22.30 -11.52 -19.08
CA GLY A 679 22.94 -10.62 -18.11
C GLY A 679 23.02 -11.22 -16.71
N ILE A 680 22.49 -10.52 -15.72
CA ILE A 680 22.49 -10.98 -14.30
C ILE A 680 21.52 -12.13 -14.04
N MET A 681 20.64 -12.45 -14.99
CA MET A 681 19.69 -13.56 -14.89
C MET A 681 20.22 -14.87 -15.50
N VAL A 682 21.43 -14.93 -16.03
CA VAL A 682 21.99 -16.18 -16.58
C VAL A 682 21.98 -17.28 -15.52
N GLY A 683 21.31 -18.40 -15.84
CA GLY A 683 21.16 -19.54 -14.93
C GLY A 683 20.12 -19.36 -13.82
N ALA A 684 19.38 -18.25 -13.80
CA ALA A 684 18.29 -18.06 -12.85
C ALA A 684 17.09 -18.94 -13.21
N ASP A 685 16.50 -19.57 -12.19
CA ASP A 685 15.23 -20.29 -12.31
C ASP A 685 14.07 -19.28 -12.19
N ALA A 686 13.40 -19.03 -13.31
CA ALA A 686 12.26 -18.11 -13.38
C ALA A 686 11.17 -18.41 -12.31
N ALA A 687 11.00 -19.69 -11.94
CA ALA A 687 10.02 -20.08 -10.91
C ALA A 687 10.43 -19.66 -9.49
N LYS A 688 11.72 -19.42 -9.26
CA LYS A 688 12.26 -19.03 -7.94
C LYS A 688 12.46 -17.52 -7.78
N LEU A 689 12.20 -16.73 -8.82
CA LEU A 689 12.37 -15.27 -8.79
C LEU A 689 11.23 -14.52 -8.09
N GLY A 690 10.14 -15.21 -7.70
CA GLY A 690 8.91 -14.58 -7.22
C GLY A 690 9.09 -13.49 -6.16
N GLU A 691 9.98 -13.66 -5.18
CA GLU A 691 10.26 -12.68 -4.12
C GLU A 691 11.07 -11.45 -4.61
N ARG A 692 11.81 -11.59 -5.71
CA ARG A 692 12.62 -10.51 -6.31
C ARG A 692 11.85 -9.67 -7.31
N LEU A 693 10.73 -10.20 -7.83
CA LEU A 693 9.93 -9.50 -8.83
C LEU A 693 9.06 -8.43 -8.19
N PRO A 694 8.99 -7.24 -8.76
CA PRO A 694 7.98 -6.29 -8.35
C PRO A 694 6.59 -6.87 -8.62
N PRO A 695 5.59 -6.40 -7.90
CA PRO A 695 4.23 -6.86 -8.05
C PRO A 695 3.71 -6.74 -9.49
N GLY A 696 3.00 -7.75 -9.97
CA GLY A 696 2.36 -7.73 -11.29
C GLY A 696 2.67 -8.97 -12.14
N GLU A 697 2.11 -8.99 -13.33
CA GLU A 697 2.45 -9.97 -14.36
C GLU A 697 3.47 -9.36 -15.32
N TRP A 698 4.60 -10.04 -15.48
CA TRP A 698 5.72 -9.60 -16.30
C TRP A 698 5.99 -10.59 -17.41
N ALA A 699 6.34 -10.12 -18.59
CA ALA A 699 6.81 -11.00 -19.64
C ALA A 699 8.20 -11.56 -19.27
N TRP A 700 8.50 -12.76 -19.73
CA TRP A 700 9.83 -13.39 -19.68
C TRP A 700 10.25 -13.82 -21.07
N LEU A 701 11.46 -13.47 -21.45
CA LEU A 701 12.15 -13.99 -22.63
C LEU A 701 13.49 -14.56 -22.19
N ASP A 702 13.86 -15.72 -22.69
CA ASP A 702 15.18 -16.30 -22.42
C ASP A 702 16.31 -15.40 -22.95
N GLU A 703 16.08 -14.77 -24.09
CA GLU A 703 16.99 -13.80 -24.73
C GLU A 703 16.21 -12.82 -25.62
N LEU A 704 16.83 -11.68 -25.95
CA LEU A 704 16.24 -10.67 -26.84
C LEU A 704 16.34 -11.15 -28.30
N ARG A 705 15.32 -11.85 -28.77
CA ARG A 705 15.17 -12.32 -30.16
C ARG A 705 13.75 -12.14 -30.66
N TRP A 706 13.60 -12.13 -32.00
CA TRP A 706 12.30 -11.95 -32.62
C TRP A 706 11.33 -13.10 -32.44
#